data_bfcf2f4f5e121130b00f6aedf0e1a1ee
#
_entry.id   bfcf2f4f5e121130b00f6aedf0e1a1ee
#
_cell.length_a   1.000
_cell.length_b   1.000
_cell.length_c   1.000
_cell.angle_alpha   90.00
_cell.angle_beta   90.00
_cell.angle_gamma   90.00
#
_symmetry.space_group_name_H-M   'P 1'
#
loop_
_entity.id
_entity.type
_entity.pdbx_description
1 polymer ?
#
loop_
_entity_poly.entity_id
_entity_poly.type
_entity_poly.pdbx_seq_one_letter_code
_entity_poly.pdbx_strand_id
1 'polypeptide(L)'
;MKNRYLKSLTARVTILMLSFLCLAGSQGAGAQIPMERRNSSSTSVVSSQKPVMPRMTKSGGNAVSVNGTEYDTWANAVAAINSNATETSFDIVLLNHVMDAKIMPSKACTISGSTSLINFAYINEDSYLTRLQMLAPLTFKNITLQVWQIAANGHALTFDEGVTVVSKYTSGGNDIAGIRNIWGGTDSSSDVASSDITIKSGQFGWICGGSGSTGAVIGTAKITMSGGTVNGSIFGGGYEGACGNTEVVMSGGTTCWIYGGGEKGNVTGISKLTISNTAAITENIFGGSDSGTCGNTEVNVSGGTFAYGIYGGCFTGQVTGLSKVIVTGGNFSGTIYGGGFGKKCGQGDSRDANLGKVGKTEVHVSGLTNGEVSVFGGGLYADVTGNTQVTINTGKYNHIYGSGYVESPYNPAHIGGDVTVTFNDGETQILGAINDQIAGALDGVVAGSMNIVIKGGTVTAGLQSGNRASVSENVYESCTLTFDGVGNESTPYVTPMIEGFTDIVLNNSVVNFKEPQAIENGMFLLHGFSLDPAHPVNISGNGKLVGTGILLHKIREDFSVNTPLVIASNLPKTTTFAKYVKMEAGSVITAPVYKAGKTYRLKKDGETLYTVNITEPDRKLGTLSVIWDKFKEQDVKLEDGDQAPENTQV
;
A
#
# COMPACT_ATOMS: atom_id res chain seq x y z
N MET A 1 40.08 7.46 9.38
CA MET A 1 38.85 6.70 9.65
C MET A 1 37.66 7.57 10.11
N LYS A 2 37.85 8.66 10.88
CA LYS A 2 36.76 9.57 11.36
C LYS A 2 35.90 10.21 10.24
N ASN A 3 36.48 10.54 9.09
CA ASN A 3 35.72 11.22 8.01
C ASN A 3 34.81 10.31 7.15
N ARG A 4 34.96 8.98 7.22
CA ARG A 4 34.05 8.06 6.53
C ARG A 4 32.80 7.74 7.36
N TYR A 5 32.92 7.77 8.70
CA TYR A 5 31.79 7.54 9.61
C TYR A 5 30.84 8.75 9.68
N LEU A 6 31.37 9.96 9.71
CA LEU A 6 30.53 11.17 9.69
C LEU A 6 29.74 11.31 8.38
N LYS A 7 30.36 10.99 7.22
CA LYS A 7 29.64 10.99 5.94
C LYS A 7 28.56 9.90 5.86
N SER A 8 28.74 8.78 6.53
CA SER A 8 27.75 7.71 6.64
C SER A 8 26.59 8.09 7.59
N LEU A 9 26.88 8.80 8.68
CA LEU A 9 25.86 9.25 9.63
C LEU A 9 25.03 10.42 9.07
N THR A 10 25.68 11.39 8.42
CA THR A 10 24.99 12.48 7.73
C THR A 10 24.14 11.96 6.57
N ALA A 11 24.61 10.96 5.83
CA ALA A 11 23.83 10.28 4.81
C ALA A 11 22.64 9.49 5.39
N ARG A 12 22.79 8.87 6.56
CA ARG A 12 21.70 8.12 7.21
C ARG A 12 20.66 9.03 7.85
N VAL A 13 21.05 10.13 8.46
CA VAL A 13 20.12 11.17 8.96
C VAL A 13 19.48 11.92 7.81
N THR A 14 20.21 12.17 6.72
CA THR A 14 19.67 12.78 5.50
C THR A 14 18.73 11.81 4.77
N ILE A 15 19.01 10.50 4.79
CA ILE A 15 18.10 9.49 4.22
C ILE A 15 16.86 9.32 5.10
N LEU A 16 16.97 9.40 6.43
CA LEU A 16 15.80 9.42 7.31
C LEU A 16 14.97 10.71 7.14
N MET A 17 15.62 11.87 6.98
CA MET A 17 14.94 13.12 6.63
C MET A 17 14.51 13.16 5.16
N LEU A 18 15.21 12.52 4.23
CA LEU A 18 14.75 12.41 2.84
C LEU A 18 13.59 11.42 2.68
N SER A 19 13.50 10.34 3.45
CA SER A 19 12.31 9.50 3.46
C SER A 19 11.11 10.23 4.08
N PHE A 20 11.32 11.09 5.08
CA PHE A 20 10.31 12.04 5.55
C PHE A 20 10.07 13.19 4.56
N LEU A 21 11.10 13.67 3.85
CA LEU A 21 10.96 14.72 2.83
C LEU A 21 10.41 14.18 1.50
N CYS A 22 10.64 12.92 1.13
CA CYS A 22 9.98 12.33 -0.03
C CYS A 22 8.48 12.13 0.21
N LEU A 23 8.04 11.86 1.44
CA LEU A 23 6.62 11.88 1.79
C LEU A 23 6.07 13.33 1.90
N ALA A 24 6.89 14.31 2.28
CA ALA A 24 6.52 15.73 2.29
C ALA A 24 6.79 16.43 0.94
N GLY A 25 7.73 15.93 0.14
CA GLY A 25 8.12 16.49 -1.17
C GLY A 25 7.24 16.06 -2.34
N SER A 26 6.43 15.02 -2.19
CA SER A 26 5.44 14.66 -3.20
C SER A 26 4.21 15.58 -3.21
N GLN A 27 4.13 16.51 -2.26
CA GLN A 27 3.13 17.60 -2.27
C GLN A 27 3.51 18.79 -3.17
N GLY A 28 4.67 18.80 -3.78
CA GLY A 28 5.12 19.97 -4.52
C GLY A 28 5.78 19.73 -5.84
N ALA A 29 5.18 19.00 -6.77
CA ALA A 29 5.35 19.08 -8.23
C ALA A 29 4.71 17.89 -8.98
N GLY A 30 3.74 17.20 -8.41
CA GLY A 30 2.81 16.44 -9.22
C GLY A 30 1.92 17.47 -9.89
N ALA A 31 2.04 17.65 -11.20
CA ALA A 31 1.01 18.31 -11.95
C ALA A 31 -0.29 17.53 -11.69
N GLN A 32 -1.04 17.98 -10.70
CA GLN A 32 -2.42 17.56 -10.54
C GLN A 32 -3.09 17.96 -11.84
N ILE A 33 -3.35 16.99 -12.69
CA ILE A 33 -4.35 17.18 -13.72
C ILE A 33 -5.65 17.32 -12.91
N PRO A 34 -6.25 18.52 -12.85
CA PRO A 34 -7.44 18.70 -12.07
C PRO A 34 -8.47 17.73 -12.64
N MET A 35 -8.99 16.82 -11.80
CA MET A 35 -10.28 16.23 -12.09
C MET A 35 -11.25 17.41 -12.14
N GLU A 36 -11.60 17.87 -13.33
CA GLU A 36 -12.67 18.85 -13.50
C GLU A 36 -13.92 18.27 -12.87
N ARG A 37 -14.24 18.76 -11.66
CA ARG A 37 -15.59 18.64 -11.13
C ARG A 37 -16.52 19.26 -12.17
N ARG A 38 -17.28 18.46 -12.86
CA ARG A 38 -18.45 18.95 -13.55
C ARG A 38 -19.46 19.43 -12.50
N ASN A 39 -19.38 20.72 -12.16
CA ASN A 39 -20.57 21.40 -11.65
C ASN A 39 -21.59 21.41 -12.80
N SER A 40 -22.68 20.76 -12.57
CA SER A 40 -23.89 20.91 -13.37
C SER A 40 -24.35 22.38 -13.27
N SER A 41 -24.15 23.13 -14.30
CA SER A 41 -24.67 24.47 -14.63
C SER A 41 -23.56 25.50 -14.88
N SER A 42 -23.07 25.53 -16.10
CA SER A 42 -22.85 26.78 -16.83
C SER A 42 -22.51 26.43 -18.30
N THR A 43 -23.38 26.77 -19.19
CA THR A 43 -23.13 26.89 -20.60
C THR A 43 -22.11 27.99 -20.85
N SER A 44 -20.83 27.62 -20.95
CA SER A 44 -19.83 28.45 -21.60
C SER A 44 -19.52 27.84 -22.96
N VAL A 45 -20.00 28.50 -23.99
CA VAL A 45 -19.66 28.22 -25.39
C VAL A 45 -18.18 28.53 -25.56
N VAL A 46 -17.34 27.52 -25.48
CA VAL A 46 -15.97 27.62 -25.95
C VAL A 46 -15.97 27.38 -27.45
N SER A 47 -15.68 28.42 -28.21
CA SER A 47 -15.50 28.36 -29.65
C SER A 47 -14.34 27.39 -29.98
N SER A 48 -14.69 26.17 -30.35
CA SER A 48 -13.74 25.18 -30.83
C SER A 48 -13.47 25.45 -32.32
N GLN A 49 -12.27 25.88 -32.64
CA GLN A 49 -11.80 25.81 -34.04
C GLN A 49 -11.84 24.34 -34.49
N LYS A 50 -12.63 24.06 -35.52
CA LYS A 50 -12.70 22.74 -36.15
C LYS A 50 -11.30 22.35 -36.65
N PRO A 51 -10.76 21.18 -36.31
CA PRO A 51 -9.60 20.67 -37.02
C PRO A 51 -9.98 20.54 -38.51
N VAL A 52 -9.29 21.25 -39.37
CA VAL A 52 -9.43 21.09 -40.81
C VAL A 52 -8.78 19.78 -41.18
N MET A 53 -9.54 18.72 -41.34
CA MET A 53 -9.07 17.45 -41.89
C MET A 53 -8.85 17.57 -43.40
N PRO A 54 -7.80 17.01 -43.96
CA PRO A 54 -7.65 16.95 -45.40
C PRO A 54 -8.85 16.20 -45.99
N ARG A 55 -9.59 16.85 -46.88
CA ARG A 55 -10.67 16.22 -47.61
C ARG A 55 -10.06 15.21 -48.58
N MET A 56 -10.01 13.94 -48.17
CA MET A 56 -9.53 12.87 -49.02
C MET A 56 -10.53 12.65 -50.15
N THR A 57 -10.09 12.77 -51.36
CA THR A 57 -10.89 12.52 -52.58
C THR A 57 -11.22 11.04 -52.66
N LYS A 58 -12.47 10.74 -52.94
CA LYS A 58 -13.02 9.41 -53.18
C LYS A 58 -12.20 8.74 -54.29
N SER A 59 -11.36 7.78 -53.99
CA SER A 59 -10.78 6.92 -55.03
C SER A 59 -11.87 5.94 -55.50
N GLY A 60 -12.06 5.82 -56.78
CA GLY A 60 -13.08 4.96 -57.38
C GLY A 60 -12.73 3.48 -57.25
N GLY A 61 -13.07 2.86 -56.15
CA GLY A 61 -12.94 1.44 -55.85
C GLY A 61 -13.81 1.06 -54.66
N ASN A 62 -14.10 -0.24 -54.48
CA ASN A 62 -14.86 -0.74 -53.34
C ASN A 62 -14.20 -0.34 -52.03
N ALA A 63 -15.03 0.07 -51.03
CA ALA A 63 -14.53 0.60 -49.75
C ALA A 63 -14.23 -0.52 -48.73
N VAL A 64 -14.99 -1.61 -48.81
CA VAL A 64 -15.00 -2.66 -47.77
C VAL A 64 -15.15 -4.05 -48.39
N SER A 65 -14.45 -5.04 -47.85
CA SER A 65 -14.66 -6.46 -48.15
C SER A 65 -15.24 -7.13 -46.90
N VAL A 66 -16.27 -7.93 -47.05
CA VAL A 66 -16.88 -8.76 -45.99
C VAL A 66 -16.80 -10.23 -46.40
N ASN A 67 -16.05 -11.02 -45.64
CA ASN A 67 -15.76 -12.43 -45.94
C ASN A 67 -15.35 -12.66 -47.43
N GLY A 68 -14.57 -11.70 -48.00
CA GLY A 68 -14.11 -11.74 -49.38
C GLY A 68 -15.04 -11.13 -50.41
N THR A 69 -16.27 -10.78 -50.06
CA THR A 69 -17.22 -10.06 -50.92
C THR A 69 -17.05 -8.54 -50.77
N GLU A 70 -16.84 -7.85 -51.86
CA GLU A 70 -16.59 -6.39 -51.86
C GLU A 70 -17.86 -5.54 -51.96
N TYR A 71 -17.90 -4.43 -51.23
CA TYR A 71 -18.99 -3.48 -51.17
C TYR A 71 -18.46 -2.05 -51.36
N ASP A 72 -19.24 -1.24 -52.10
CA ASP A 72 -18.88 0.14 -52.42
C ASP A 72 -18.90 1.06 -51.19
N THR A 73 -19.71 0.74 -50.17
CA THR A 73 -19.91 1.57 -48.98
C THR A 73 -19.95 0.74 -47.73
N TRP A 74 -19.56 1.35 -46.59
CA TRP A 74 -19.73 0.79 -45.26
C TRP A 74 -21.22 0.41 -44.98
N ALA A 75 -22.16 1.27 -45.37
CA ALA A 75 -23.58 1.04 -45.13
C ALA A 75 -24.07 -0.25 -45.85
N ASN A 76 -23.66 -0.47 -47.11
CA ASN A 76 -24.01 -1.68 -47.85
C ASN A 76 -23.42 -2.94 -47.24
N ALA A 77 -22.17 -2.88 -46.77
CA ALA A 77 -21.52 -3.95 -46.09
C ALA A 77 -22.25 -4.32 -44.77
N VAL A 78 -22.57 -3.33 -43.93
CA VAL A 78 -23.34 -3.55 -42.68
C VAL A 78 -24.76 -4.08 -42.97
N ALA A 79 -25.43 -3.60 -43.98
CA ALA A 79 -26.75 -4.11 -44.37
C ALA A 79 -26.66 -5.60 -44.77
N ALA A 80 -25.66 -6.00 -45.53
CA ALA A 80 -25.41 -7.38 -45.89
C ALA A 80 -25.15 -8.27 -44.68
N ILE A 81 -24.34 -7.82 -43.74
CA ILE A 81 -24.08 -8.52 -42.47
C ILE A 81 -25.37 -8.71 -41.68
N ASN A 82 -26.11 -7.64 -41.49
CA ASN A 82 -27.33 -7.64 -40.66
C ASN A 82 -28.46 -8.51 -41.25
N SER A 83 -28.54 -8.60 -42.57
CA SER A 83 -29.52 -9.43 -43.29
C SER A 83 -29.10 -10.90 -43.47
N ASN A 84 -27.83 -11.26 -43.24
CA ASN A 84 -27.35 -12.65 -43.38
C ASN A 84 -28.01 -13.53 -42.31
N ALA A 85 -28.71 -14.58 -42.72
CA ALA A 85 -29.43 -15.44 -41.79
C ALA A 85 -28.60 -16.61 -41.21
N THR A 86 -27.46 -16.93 -41.78
CA THR A 86 -26.69 -18.12 -41.49
C THR A 86 -25.41 -17.87 -40.71
N GLU A 87 -24.67 -16.80 -41.00
CA GLU A 87 -23.40 -16.52 -40.35
C GLU A 87 -23.60 -15.67 -39.10
N THR A 88 -22.83 -15.96 -38.08
CA THR A 88 -22.84 -15.29 -36.77
C THR A 88 -21.68 -14.35 -36.54
N SER A 89 -20.61 -14.48 -37.35
CA SER A 89 -19.41 -13.63 -37.26
C SER A 89 -18.87 -13.32 -38.66
N PHE A 90 -18.25 -12.16 -38.83
CA PHE A 90 -17.77 -11.65 -40.11
C PHE A 90 -16.39 -11.00 -39.97
N ASP A 91 -15.55 -11.25 -41.01
CA ASP A 91 -14.30 -10.52 -41.19
C ASP A 91 -14.54 -9.36 -42.19
N ILE A 92 -14.35 -8.16 -41.68
CA ILE A 92 -14.46 -6.90 -42.44
C ILE A 92 -13.07 -6.37 -42.69
N VAL A 93 -12.68 -6.31 -43.97
CA VAL A 93 -11.40 -5.68 -44.37
C VAL A 93 -11.71 -4.35 -45.04
N LEU A 94 -11.21 -3.27 -44.49
CA LEU A 94 -11.29 -1.96 -45.12
C LEU A 94 -10.25 -1.87 -46.22
N LEU A 95 -10.69 -1.69 -47.44
CA LEU A 95 -9.85 -1.54 -48.62
C LEU A 95 -9.44 -0.08 -48.85
N ASN A 96 -10.30 0.85 -48.37
CA ASN A 96 -10.12 2.29 -48.40
C ASN A 96 -10.52 2.90 -47.04
N HIS A 97 -10.24 4.19 -46.84
CA HIS A 97 -10.69 4.92 -45.67
C HIS A 97 -12.21 4.96 -45.59
N VAL A 98 -12.74 4.57 -44.42
CA VAL A 98 -14.16 4.72 -44.06
C VAL A 98 -14.27 5.91 -43.12
N MET A 99 -14.78 7.05 -43.62
CA MET A 99 -14.78 8.32 -42.88
C MET A 99 -16.16 8.66 -42.31
N ASP A 100 -17.18 7.81 -42.54
CA ASP A 100 -18.56 8.08 -42.10
C ASP A 100 -19.28 6.79 -41.66
N ALA A 101 -18.67 6.05 -40.75
CA ALA A 101 -19.26 4.83 -40.20
C ALA A 101 -20.40 5.19 -39.21
N LYS A 102 -21.61 5.52 -39.72
CA LYS A 102 -22.76 5.94 -38.89
C LYS A 102 -23.55 4.79 -38.26
N ILE A 103 -23.43 3.58 -38.81
CA ILE A 103 -24.15 2.39 -38.37
C ILE A 103 -23.13 1.28 -38.02
N MET A 104 -23.48 0.48 -37.03
CA MET A 104 -22.64 -0.65 -36.60
C MET A 104 -23.35 -1.98 -36.93
N PRO A 105 -22.56 -3.03 -37.20
CA PRO A 105 -23.13 -4.37 -37.39
C PRO A 105 -23.77 -4.89 -36.11
N SER A 106 -24.88 -5.61 -36.28
CA SER A 106 -25.59 -6.29 -35.19
C SER A 106 -25.11 -7.75 -34.96
N LYS A 107 -24.01 -8.12 -35.58
CA LYS A 107 -23.35 -9.42 -35.44
C LYS A 107 -21.89 -9.23 -35.15
N ALA A 108 -21.26 -10.26 -34.55
CA ALA A 108 -19.84 -10.21 -34.22
C ALA A 108 -18.98 -9.93 -35.45
N CYS A 109 -18.05 -8.97 -35.34
CA CYS A 109 -17.18 -8.59 -36.45
C CYS A 109 -15.73 -8.34 -36.00
N THR A 110 -14.80 -8.78 -36.85
CA THR A 110 -13.43 -8.27 -36.84
C THR A 110 -13.33 -7.18 -37.93
N ILE A 111 -12.99 -5.97 -37.55
CA ILE A 111 -12.78 -4.83 -38.47
C ILE A 111 -11.29 -4.57 -38.58
N SER A 112 -10.72 -4.80 -39.76
CA SER A 112 -9.31 -4.60 -40.03
C SER A 112 -9.07 -3.68 -41.21
N GLY A 113 -7.93 -2.97 -41.24
CA GLY A 113 -7.44 -2.31 -42.44
C GLY A 113 -6.58 -3.26 -43.27
N SER A 114 -6.56 -3.09 -44.58
CA SER A 114 -5.56 -3.77 -45.43
C SER A 114 -4.13 -3.36 -45.05
N THR A 115 -3.98 -2.19 -44.44
CA THR A 115 -2.77 -1.71 -43.75
C THR A 115 -3.23 -0.95 -42.46
N SER A 116 -2.31 -0.78 -41.52
CA SER A 116 -2.57 0.02 -40.29
C SER A 116 -2.81 1.52 -40.57
N LEU A 117 -2.56 2.00 -41.76
CA LEU A 117 -2.78 3.39 -42.18
C LEU A 117 -4.23 3.66 -42.64
N ILE A 118 -5.08 2.64 -42.76
CA ILE A 118 -6.48 2.81 -43.14
C ILE A 118 -7.28 3.32 -42.00
N ASN A 119 -7.99 4.43 -42.18
CA ASN A 119 -8.79 5.08 -41.16
C ASN A 119 -10.22 4.53 -41.12
N PHE A 120 -10.66 4.25 -39.91
CA PHE A 120 -12.08 4.01 -39.57
C PHE A 120 -12.55 5.14 -38.67
N ALA A 121 -13.43 5.98 -39.19
CA ALA A 121 -13.97 7.13 -38.47
C ALA A 121 -15.45 6.97 -38.18
N TYR A 122 -15.82 7.03 -36.90
CA TYR A 122 -17.21 7.13 -36.43
C TYR A 122 -17.47 8.57 -36.01
N ILE A 123 -18.00 9.37 -36.95
CA ILE A 123 -18.20 10.82 -36.80
C ILE A 123 -19.68 11.15 -37.07
N ASN A 124 -20.27 11.99 -36.24
CA ASN A 124 -21.55 12.62 -36.54
C ASN A 124 -21.30 14.05 -37.05
N GLU A 125 -22.06 14.47 -38.09
CA GLU A 125 -21.86 15.74 -38.76
C GLU A 125 -22.05 16.96 -37.85
N ASP A 126 -22.81 16.83 -36.75
CA ASP A 126 -23.23 17.95 -35.90
C ASP A 126 -22.53 18.06 -34.56
N SER A 127 -21.78 17.06 -34.13
CA SER A 127 -21.02 17.16 -32.88
C SER A 127 -19.89 16.15 -32.77
N TYR A 128 -18.72 16.62 -32.35
CA TYR A 128 -17.53 15.81 -31.95
C TYR A 128 -17.78 14.90 -30.74
N LEU A 129 -19.00 14.77 -30.28
CA LEU A 129 -19.40 14.04 -29.06
C LEU A 129 -20.08 12.70 -29.39
N THR A 130 -19.89 12.16 -30.57
CA THR A 130 -20.54 10.91 -30.95
C THR A 130 -19.88 9.73 -30.26
N ARG A 131 -20.71 8.97 -29.60
CA ARG A 131 -20.37 7.73 -28.93
C ARG A 131 -20.73 6.56 -29.84
N LEU A 132 -19.74 5.73 -30.17
CA LEU A 132 -19.99 4.47 -30.84
C LEU A 132 -20.75 3.55 -29.88
N GLN A 133 -21.95 3.14 -30.28
CA GLN A 133 -22.78 2.16 -29.57
C GLN A 133 -22.59 0.80 -30.24
N MET A 134 -22.01 -0.16 -29.51
CA MET A 134 -21.90 -1.51 -30.02
C MET A 134 -23.24 -2.24 -29.94
N LEU A 135 -23.56 -3.02 -30.98
CA LEU A 135 -24.74 -3.85 -31.08
C LEU A 135 -24.40 -5.35 -31.06
N ALA A 136 -23.10 -5.65 -31.13
CA ALA A 136 -22.55 -7.01 -31.11
C ALA A 136 -21.03 -6.95 -30.78
N PRO A 137 -20.34 -8.07 -30.50
CA PRO A 137 -18.90 -8.10 -30.27
C PRO A 137 -18.10 -7.52 -31.43
N LEU A 138 -17.07 -6.68 -31.11
CA LEU A 138 -16.20 -6.05 -32.11
C LEU A 138 -14.73 -6.26 -31.76
N THR A 139 -13.96 -6.62 -32.78
CA THR A 139 -12.50 -6.61 -32.74
C THR A 139 -11.98 -5.61 -33.77
N PHE A 140 -11.14 -4.66 -33.35
CA PHE A 140 -10.37 -3.78 -34.23
C PHE A 140 -8.94 -4.30 -34.35
N LYS A 141 -8.40 -4.38 -35.59
CA LYS A 141 -7.07 -4.92 -35.84
C LYS A 141 -6.40 -4.20 -37.02
N ASN A 142 -5.09 -3.91 -36.89
CA ASN A 142 -4.29 -3.30 -37.96
C ASN A 142 -4.99 -2.13 -38.68
N ILE A 143 -5.42 -1.12 -37.90
CA ILE A 143 -6.30 -0.04 -38.36
C ILE A 143 -6.04 1.25 -37.57
N THR A 144 -6.28 2.37 -38.22
CA THR A 144 -6.29 3.68 -37.55
C THR A 144 -7.72 4.09 -37.20
N LEU A 145 -7.97 4.31 -35.91
CA LEU A 145 -9.29 4.67 -35.38
C LEU A 145 -9.42 6.18 -35.19
N GLN A 146 -10.56 6.72 -35.62
CA GLN A 146 -11.03 8.05 -35.28
C GLN A 146 -12.40 7.96 -34.61
N VAL A 147 -12.40 7.58 -33.34
CA VAL A 147 -13.59 7.37 -32.53
C VAL A 147 -13.42 8.16 -31.24
N TRP A 148 -14.44 8.89 -30.81
CA TRP A 148 -14.37 9.74 -29.63
C TRP A 148 -14.61 8.98 -28.34
N GLN A 149 -15.66 8.17 -28.29
CA GLN A 149 -16.07 7.36 -27.15
C GLN A 149 -16.69 6.05 -27.65
N ILE A 150 -16.63 4.99 -26.84
CA ILE A 150 -17.25 3.71 -27.13
C ILE A 150 -18.04 3.23 -25.92
N ALA A 151 -19.29 2.81 -26.14
CA ALA A 151 -20.08 2.02 -25.21
C ALA A 151 -20.23 0.61 -25.79
N ALA A 152 -19.63 -0.38 -25.11
CA ALA A 152 -19.65 -1.76 -25.57
C ALA A 152 -21.00 -2.45 -25.31
N ASN A 153 -21.84 -1.88 -24.44
CA ASN A 153 -23.18 -2.38 -24.11
C ASN A 153 -23.21 -3.86 -23.66
N GLY A 154 -22.16 -4.27 -22.94
CA GLY A 154 -21.97 -5.66 -22.49
C GLY A 154 -21.42 -6.62 -23.55
N HIS A 155 -21.14 -6.15 -24.75
CA HIS A 155 -20.49 -6.94 -25.78
C HIS A 155 -18.98 -6.95 -25.62
N ALA A 156 -18.33 -8.03 -26.05
CA ALA A 156 -16.88 -8.11 -26.05
C ALA A 156 -16.28 -7.08 -27.03
N LEU A 157 -15.31 -6.30 -26.55
CA LEU A 157 -14.57 -5.28 -27.32
C LEU A 157 -13.07 -5.59 -27.28
N THR A 158 -12.47 -5.77 -28.45
CA THR A 158 -11.03 -6.04 -28.56
C THR A 158 -10.33 -5.00 -29.42
N PHE A 159 -9.26 -4.41 -28.90
CA PHE A 159 -8.25 -3.66 -29.66
C PHE A 159 -7.03 -4.57 -29.81
N ASP A 160 -6.95 -5.24 -30.96
CA ASP A 160 -5.87 -6.20 -31.27
C ASP A 160 -4.60 -5.47 -31.73
N GLU A 161 -3.62 -6.20 -32.22
CA GLU A 161 -2.36 -5.64 -32.67
C GLU A 161 -2.53 -4.66 -33.85
N GLY A 162 -1.67 -3.64 -33.92
CA GLY A 162 -1.63 -2.67 -35.00
C GLY A 162 -2.76 -1.62 -34.98
N VAL A 163 -3.54 -1.52 -33.89
CA VAL A 163 -4.50 -0.42 -33.74
C VAL A 163 -3.77 0.85 -33.35
N THR A 164 -4.00 1.92 -34.12
CA THR A 164 -3.58 3.29 -33.80
C THR A 164 -4.81 4.18 -33.61
N VAL A 165 -4.66 5.31 -32.91
CA VAL A 165 -5.77 6.23 -32.65
C VAL A 165 -5.34 7.65 -33.00
N VAL A 166 -6.14 8.35 -33.80
CA VAL A 166 -5.90 9.74 -34.20
C VAL A 166 -6.91 10.73 -33.60
N SER A 167 -7.91 10.23 -32.87
CA SER A 167 -8.79 11.08 -32.07
C SER A 167 -7.99 11.83 -31.02
N LYS A 168 -8.45 13.05 -30.69
CA LYS A 168 -7.86 13.86 -29.63
C LYS A 168 -8.96 14.30 -28.67
N TYR A 169 -8.61 14.43 -27.41
CA TYR A 169 -9.45 15.04 -26.39
C TYR A 169 -8.61 16.02 -25.57
N THR A 170 -9.24 17.05 -25.01
CA THR A 170 -8.55 18.06 -24.21
C THR A 170 -8.63 17.69 -22.74
N SER A 171 -7.50 17.64 -22.06
CA SER A 171 -7.42 17.44 -20.61
C SER A 171 -6.35 18.37 -20.03
N GLY A 172 -6.68 19.11 -18.97
CA GLY A 172 -5.76 20.09 -18.37
C GLY A 172 -5.27 21.18 -19.34
N GLY A 173 -6.04 21.50 -20.38
CA GLY A 173 -5.68 22.47 -21.42
C GLY A 173 -4.78 21.92 -22.54
N ASN A 174 -4.45 20.64 -22.52
CA ASN A 174 -3.63 19.98 -23.55
C ASN A 174 -4.48 19.02 -24.40
N ASP A 175 -4.18 18.97 -25.70
CA ASP A 175 -4.73 17.97 -26.61
C ASP A 175 -3.98 16.65 -26.46
N ILE A 176 -4.69 15.61 -26.04
CA ILE A 176 -4.16 14.27 -25.83
C ILE A 176 -4.73 13.35 -26.93
N ALA A 177 -3.85 12.61 -27.63
CA ALA A 177 -4.27 11.62 -28.60
C ALA A 177 -4.89 10.41 -27.88
N GLY A 178 -6.03 9.93 -28.37
CA GLY A 178 -6.69 8.73 -27.82
C GLY A 178 -8.22 8.78 -27.91
N ILE A 179 -8.84 7.61 -27.74
CA ILE A 179 -10.28 7.49 -27.49
C ILE A 179 -10.53 7.96 -26.07
N ARG A 180 -11.38 8.98 -25.89
CA ARG A 180 -11.55 9.64 -24.60
C ARG A 180 -12.04 8.68 -23.52
N ASN A 181 -13.14 7.97 -23.77
CA ASN A 181 -13.72 7.03 -22.80
C ASN A 181 -14.15 5.75 -23.48
N ILE A 182 -13.93 4.63 -22.80
CA ILE A 182 -14.50 3.33 -23.15
C ILE A 182 -15.30 2.84 -21.94
N TRP A 183 -16.51 2.37 -22.17
CA TRP A 183 -17.35 1.70 -21.18
C TRP A 183 -17.66 0.29 -21.66
N GLY A 184 -17.36 -0.72 -20.83
CA GLY A 184 -17.70 -2.12 -21.11
C GLY A 184 -19.21 -2.37 -20.99
N GLY A 185 -19.86 -1.71 -20.03
CA GLY A 185 -21.31 -1.66 -19.88
C GLY A 185 -21.96 -0.62 -20.78
N THR A 186 -23.06 -0.06 -20.32
CA THR A 186 -23.89 0.91 -21.07
C THR A 186 -23.57 2.36 -20.68
N ASP A 187 -24.05 3.29 -21.48
CA ASP A 187 -24.11 4.72 -21.16
C ASP A 187 -25.51 5.18 -20.75
N SER A 188 -26.38 4.22 -20.47
CA SER A 188 -27.78 4.42 -20.07
C SER A 188 -28.03 3.77 -18.69
N SER A 189 -29.30 3.77 -18.27
CA SER A 189 -29.75 3.06 -17.06
C SER A 189 -30.02 1.57 -17.28
N SER A 190 -29.81 1.05 -18.49
CA SER A 190 -30.05 -0.37 -18.79
C SER A 190 -28.94 -1.25 -18.25
N ASP A 191 -29.30 -2.36 -17.63
CA ASP A 191 -28.35 -3.33 -17.12
C ASP A 191 -27.86 -4.25 -18.25
N VAL A 192 -26.65 -4.79 -18.06
CA VAL A 192 -26.05 -5.84 -18.90
C VAL A 192 -25.57 -6.99 -18.03
N ALA A 193 -25.51 -8.19 -18.62
CA ALA A 193 -25.13 -9.40 -17.90
C ALA A 193 -23.65 -9.39 -17.49
N SER A 194 -22.76 -9.00 -18.40
CA SER A 194 -21.30 -8.92 -18.22
C SER A 194 -20.70 -7.97 -19.24
N SER A 195 -19.42 -7.66 -19.09
CA SER A 195 -18.62 -6.94 -20.07
C SER A 195 -17.21 -7.50 -20.18
N ASP A 196 -16.58 -7.38 -21.36
CA ASP A 196 -15.20 -7.84 -21.61
C ASP A 196 -14.49 -6.88 -22.56
N ILE A 197 -13.41 -6.25 -22.10
CA ILE A 197 -12.55 -5.37 -22.88
C ILE A 197 -11.15 -5.94 -22.94
N THR A 198 -10.64 -6.18 -24.14
CA THR A 198 -9.26 -6.63 -24.38
C THR A 198 -8.46 -5.57 -25.14
N ILE A 199 -7.28 -5.23 -24.63
CA ILE A 199 -6.40 -4.19 -25.17
C ILE A 199 -4.99 -4.77 -25.39
N LYS A 200 -4.57 -4.79 -26.65
CA LYS A 200 -3.20 -5.16 -27.06
C LYS A 200 -2.45 -3.98 -27.68
N SER A 201 -3.16 -2.98 -28.19
CA SER A 201 -2.59 -1.77 -28.78
C SER A 201 -3.59 -0.62 -28.72
N GLY A 202 -3.19 0.60 -29.09
CA GLY A 202 -4.03 1.79 -29.11
C GLY A 202 -3.72 2.78 -28.00
N GLN A 203 -4.40 3.94 -28.04
CA GLN A 203 -4.28 5.03 -27.08
C GLN A 203 -5.65 5.44 -26.55
N PHE A 204 -5.76 5.59 -25.25
CA PHE A 204 -7.04 5.80 -24.57
C PHE A 204 -6.91 6.84 -23.46
N GLY A 205 -8.02 7.55 -23.17
CA GLY A 205 -8.11 8.43 -22.02
C GLY A 205 -8.47 7.67 -20.76
N TRP A 206 -9.69 7.20 -20.64
CA TRP A 206 -10.21 6.43 -19.52
C TRP A 206 -10.89 5.15 -20.00
N ILE A 207 -10.72 4.08 -19.25
CA ILE A 207 -11.38 2.80 -19.52
C ILE A 207 -12.10 2.35 -18.27
N CYS A 208 -13.41 2.11 -18.40
CA CYS A 208 -14.26 1.55 -17.36
C CYS A 208 -14.77 0.19 -17.84
N GLY A 209 -14.55 -0.86 -17.08
CA GLY A 209 -15.12 -2.18 -17.35
C GLY A 209 -16.65 -2.18 -17.21
N GLY A 210 -17.19 -1.40 -16.29
CA GLY A 210 -18.61 -1.20 -16.09
C GLY A 210 -19.23 -0.09 -16.96
N SER A 211 -20.37 0.41 -16.50
CA SER A 211 -21.18 1.39 -17.25
C SER A 211 -20.75 2.83 -16.99
N GLY A 212 -20.93 3.67 -18.02
CA GLY A 212 -20.72 5.11 -17.93
C GLY A 212 -21.88 5.87 -17.28
N SER A 213 -23.03 5.24 -17.10
CA SER A 213 -24.22 5.75 -16.42
C SER A 213 -24.67 4.75 -15.36
N THR A 214 -25.91 4.87 -14.86
CA THR A 214 -26.42 4.09 -13.72
C THR A 214 -26.76 2.63 -14.02
N GLY A 215 -26.79 2.20 -15.29
CA GLY A 215 -26.99 0.78 -15.66
C GLY A 215 -25.91 -0.12 -15.05
N ALA A 216 -26.31 -1.25 -14.50
CA ALA A 216 -25.40 -2.17 -13.84
C ALA A 216 -24.78 -3.21 -14.79
N VAL A 217 -23.57 -3.69 -14.47
CA VAL A 217 -23.04 -4.95 -14.96
C VAL A 217 -23.32 -6.00 -13.90
N ILE A 218 -24.37 -6.81 -14.12
CA ILE A 218 -24.89 -7.74 -13.10
C ILE A 218 -23.83 -8.77 -12.67
N GLY A 219 -23.09 -9.32 -13.62
CA GLY A 219 -22.03 -10.29 -13.38
C GLY A 219 -20.65 -9.65 -13.22
N THR A 220 -19.73 -10.03 -14.08
CA THR A 220 -18.32 -9.56 -14.03
C THR A 220 -18.06 -8.55 -15.14
N ALA A 221 -17.51 -7.42 -14.75
CA ALA A 221 -16.88 -6.47 -15.66
C ALA A 221 -15.38 -6.81 -15.76
N LYS A 222 -14.93 -7.12 -16.99
CA LYS A 222 -13.56 -7.59 -17.23
C LYS A 222 -12.78 -6.67 -18.14
N ILE A 223 -11.51 -6.41 -17.77
CA ILE A 223 -10.52 -5.72 -18.60
C ILE A 223 -9.26 -6.56 -18.65
N THR A 224 -8.76 -6.84 -19.84
CA THR A 224 -7.46 -7.47 -20.08
C THR A 224 -6.59 -6.55 -20.92
N MET A 225 -5.41 -6.16 -20.41
CA MET A 225 -4.49 -5.28 -21.10
C MET A 225 -3.09 -5.93 -21.17
N SER A 226 -2.60 -6.13 -22.39
CA SER A 226 -1.25 -6.64 -22.65
C SER A 226 -0.37 -5.65 -23.44
N GLY A 227 -0.91 -4.50 -23.86
CA GLY A 227 -0.20 -3.44 -24.57
C GLY A 227 -1.08 -2.19 -24.64
N GLY A 228 -0.64 -1.20 -25.42
CA GLY A 228 -1.33 0.08 -25.56
C GLY A 228 -1.04 1.07 -24.41
N THR A 229 -1.66 2.25 -24.46
CA THR A 229 -1.47 3.34 -23.49
C THR A 229 -2.79 3.91 -23.05
N VAL A 230 -3.01 4.00 -21.74
CA VAL A 230 -4.13 4.71 -21.12
C VAL A 230 -3.56 5.94 -20.42
N ASN A 231 -3.83 7.13 -20.99
CA ASN A 231 -3.27 8.39 -20.49
C ASN A 231 -3.91 8.88 -19.18
N GLY A 232 -5.07 8.33 -18.84
CA GLY A 232 -5.78 8.56 -17.58
C GLY A 232 -5.78 7.31 -16.71
N SER A 233 -6.98 6.84 -16.36
CA SER A 233 -7.16 5.73 -15.41
C SER A 233 -7.87 4.55 -16.05
N ILE A 234 -7.57 3.37 -15.52
CA ILE A 234 -8.35 2.15 -15.73
C ILE A 234 -9.19 1.92 -14.47
N PHE A 235 -10.50 1.75 -14.67
CA PHE A 235 -11.45 1.35 -13.64
C PHE A 235 -12.05 0.00 -14.00
N GLY A 236 -11.88 -1.01 -13.16
CA GLY A 236 -12.49 -2.32 -13.38
C GLY A 236 -14.03 -2.26 -13.41
N GLY A 237 -14.61 -1.40 -12.59
CA GLY A 237 -16.06 -1.13 -12.51
C GLY A 237 -16.53 0.03 -13.35
N GLY A 238 -17.74 0.55 -13.01
CA GLY A 238 -18.38 1.63 -13.75
C GLY A 238 -17.97 3.02 -13.29
N TYR A 239 -18.22 4.00 -14.16
CA TYR A 239 -18.17 5.41 -13.77
C TYR A 239 -19.23 5.70 -12.70
N GLU A 240 -20.50 5.34 -12.97
CA GLU A 240 -21.61 5.44 -12.01
C GLU A 240 -22.29 4.09 -11.75
N GLY A 241 -22.39 3.24 -12.78
CA GLY A 241 -23.07 1.95 -12.70
C GLY A 241 -22.37 0.95 -11.80
N ALA A 242 -23.15 0.21 -11.02
CA ALA A 242 -22.64 -0.84 -10.16
C ALA A 242 -22.17 -2.07 -10.97
N CYS A 243 -21.30 -2.87 -10.36
CA CYS A 243 -20.88 -4.17 -10.89
C CYS A 243 -21.08 -5.27 -9.83
N GLY A 244 -21.41 -6.48 -10.28
CA GLY A 244 -21.38 -7.67 -9.42
C GLY A 244 -19.96 -7.94 -8.96
N ASN A 245 -19.07 -8.22 -9.92
CA ASN A 245 -17.63 -8.33 -9.70
C ASN A 245 -16.84 -7.53 -10.73
N THR A 246 -15.56 -7.29 -10.46
CA THR A 246 -14.64 -6.73 -11.45
C THR A 246 -13.37 -7.58 -11.53
N GLU A 247 -12.83 -7.71 -12.74
CA GLU A 247 -11.55 -8.35 -12.99
C GLU A 247 -10.71 -7.50 -13.93
N VAL A 248 -9.58 -7.00 -13.45
CA VAL A 248 -8.60 -6.27 -14.26
C VAL A 248 -7.31 -7.05 -14.28
N VAL A 249 -6.86 -7.43 -15.50
CA VAL A 249 -5.59 -8.12 -15.73
C VAL A 249 -4.71 -7.25 -16.60
N MET A 250 -3.59 -6.77 -16.08
CA MET A 250 -2.62 -5.97 -16.82
C MET A 250 -1.27 -6.68 -16.84
N SER A 251 -0.87 -7.17 -18.02
CA SER A 251 0.42 -7.84 -18.25
C SER A 251 1.40 -7.01 -19.08
N GLY A 252 0.99 -5.89 -19.61
CA GLY A 252 1.80 -4.97 -20.40
C GLY A 252 1.03 -3.68 -20.67
N GLY A 253 1.66 -2.75 -21.40
CA GLY A 253 1.12 -1.42 -21.64
C GLY A 253 1.36 -0.44 -20.49
N THR A 254 0.83 0.77 -20.63
CA THR A 254 1.04 1.87 -19.67
C THR A 254 -0.27 2.50 -19.26
N THR A 255 -0.42 2.82 -17.97
CA THR A 255 -1.53 3.63 -17.43
C THR A 255 -1.03 4.58 -16.36
N CYS A 256 -1.78 5.68 -16.08
CA CYS A 256 -1.48 6.52 -14.93
C CYS A 256 -1.95 5.84 -13.63
N TRP A 257 -3.24 5.72 -13.45
CA TRP A 257 -3.88 5.13 -12.28
C TRP A 257 -4.58 3.83 -12.67
N ILE A 258 -4.64 2.89 -11.74
CA ILE A 258 -5.41 1.67 -11.93
C ILE A 258 -6.24 1.37 -10.67
N TYR A 259 -7.52 1.16 -10.88
CA TYR A 259 -8.50 0.83 -9.86
C TYR A 259 -9.14 -0.52 -10.20
N GLY A 260 -9.11 -1.45 -9.27
CA GLY A 260 -9.83 -2.71 -9.44
C GLY A 260 -11.34 -2.50 -9.49
N GLY A 261 -11.88 -1.54 -8.71
CA GLY A 261 -13.29 -1.14 -8.69
C GLY A 261 -13.65 -0.04 -9.66
N GLY A 262 -14.78 0.64 -9.41
CA GLY A 262 -15.29 1.72 -10.24
C GLY A 262 -14.74 3.10 -9.88
N GLU A 263 -15.10 4.13 -10.66
CA GLU A 263 -14.86 5.51 -10.23
C GLU A 263 -15.82 5.87 -9.10
N LYS A 264 -17.13 5.83 -9.37
CA LYS A 264 -18.21 6.02 -8.38
C LYS A 264 -19.05 4.77 -8.20
N GLY A 265 -19.05 3.90 -9.23
CA GLY A 265 -19.84 2.67 -9.25
C GLY A 265 -19.39 1.71 -8.15
N ASN A 266 -20.37 1.13 -7.45
CA ASN A 266 -20.11 0.12 -6.43
C ASN A 266 -19.77 -1.23 -7.05
N VAL A 267 -18.96 -2.02 -6.35
CA VAL A 267 -18.70 -3.44 -6.64
C VAL A 267 -19.27 -4.26 -5.49
N THR A 268 -20.38 -4.97 -5.73
CA THR A 268 -21.07 -5.68 -4.64
C THR A 268 -20.35 -6.94 -4.18
N GLY A 269 -19.60 -7.57 -5.06
CA GLY A 269 -18.79 -8.76 -4.77
C GLY A 269 -17.31 -8.45 -4.62
N ILE A 270 -16.48 -9.07 -5.45
CA ILE A 270 -15.03 -8.93 -5.40
C ILE A 270 -14.50 -8.02 -6.52
N SER A 271 -13.64 -7.11 -6.15
CA SER A 271 -12.81 -6.31 -7.05
C SER A 271 -11.43 -6.94 -7.14
N LYS A 272 -11.10 -7.55 -8.29
CA LYS A 272 -9.84 -8.26 -8.51
C LYS A 272 -8.93 -7.55 -9.50
N LEU A 273 -7.69 -7.29 -9.10
CA LEU A 273 -6.66 -6.67 -9.90
C LEU A 273 -5.42 -7.56 -9.95
N THR A 274 -4.95 -7.88 -11.16
CA THR A 274 -3.73 -8.66 -11.38
C THR A 274 -2.77 -7.89 -12.26
N ILE A 275 -1.54 -7.67 -11.80
CA ILE A 275 -0.48 -6.94 -12.48
C ILE A 275 0.74 -7.84 -12.61
N SER A 276 1.30 -7.95 -13.81
CA SER A 276 2.42 -8.82 -14.09
C SER A 276 3.30 -8.32 -15.24
N ASN A 277 4.39 -9.02 -15.49
CA ASN A 277 5.29 -8.85 -16.63
C ASN A 277 5.79 -7.40 -16.83
N THR A 278 5.43 -6.77 -17.96
CA THR A 278 5.93 -5.44 -18.38
C THR A 278 4.91 -4.31 -18.18
N ALA A 279 3.86 -4.55 -17.37
CA ALA A 279 2.89 -3.52 -17.03
C ALA A 279 3.58 -2.29 -16.40
N ALA A 280 3.21 -1.08 -16.82
CA ALA A 280 3.76 0.16 -16.31
C ALA A 280 2.65 1.06 -15.75
N ILE A 281 2.72 1.37 -14.46
CA ILE A 281 1.78 2.27 -13.77
C ILE A 281 2.57 3.46 -13.25
N THR A 282 2.24 4.68 -13.75
CA THR A 282 3.01 5.89 -13.42
C THR A 282 2.55 6.57 -12.15
N GLU A 283 1.40 6.18 -11.63
CA GLU A 283 0.82 6.71 -10.38
C GLU A 283 0.50 5.55 -9.42
N ASN A 284 -0.63 5.58 -8.74
CA ASN A 284 -0.98 4.61 -7.70
C ASN A 284 -1.88 3.46 -8.22
N ILE A 285 -1.86 2.37 -7.46
CA ILE A 285 -2.65 1.17 -7.65
C ILE A 285 -3.64 1.06 -6.49
N PHE A 286 -4.94 0.90 -6.81
CA PHE A 286 -6.00 0.68 -5.83
C PHE A 286 -6.74 -0.62 -6.12
N GLY A 287 -6.88 -1.48 -5.13
CA GLY A 287 -7.67 -2.70 -5.23
C GLY A 287 -9.17 -2.41 -5.36
N GLY A 288 -9.64 -1.34 -4.73
CA GLY A 288 -11.03 -0.91 -4.75
C GLY A 288 -11.31 0.22 -5.74
N SER A 289 -12.39 0.96 -5.45
CA SER A 289 -12.91 2.08 -6.25
C SER A 289 -12.22 3.41 -5.89
N ASP A 290 -12.36 4.41 -6.75
CA ASP A 290 -12.01 5.78 -6.37
C ASP A 290 -12.93 6.28 -5.24
N SER A 291 -14.24 6.31 -5.46
CA SER A 291 -15.21 6.77 -4.46
C SER A 291 -16.38 5.81 -4.21
N GLY A 292 -16.53 4.76 -5.02
CA GLY A 292 -17.55 3.73 -4.82
C GLY A 292 -17.17 2.74 -3.70
N THR A 293 -18.15 1.96 -3.25
CA THR A 293 -17.98 0.91 -2.24
C THR A 293 -17.69 -0.44 -2.90
N CYS A 294 -16.77 -1.21 -2.33
CA CYS A 294 -16.48 -2.59 -2.73
C CYS A 294 -16.86 -3.57 -1.61
N GLY A 295 -17.34 -4.77 -1.97
CA GLY A 295 -17.51 -5.88 -1.02
C GLY A 295 -16.17 -6.36 -0.50
N ASN A 296 -15.36 -6.93 -1.39
CA ASN A 296 -13.97 -7.33 -1.11
C ASN A 296 -13.04 -6.82 -2.21
N THR A 297 -11.75 -6.76 -1.91
CA THR A 297 -10.70 -6.44 -2.90
C THR A 297 -9.57 -7.46 -2.87
N GLU A 298 -9.00 -7.75 -4.04
CA GLU A 298 -7.82 -8.61 -4.18
C GLU A 298 -6.85 -7.97 -5.20
N VAL A 299 -5.66 -7.63 -4.76
CA VAL A 299 -4.57 -7.10 -5.59
C VAL A 299 -3.44 -8.11 -5.65
N ASN A 300 -3.13 -8.61 -6.85
CA ASN A 300 -2.04 -9.54 -7.11
C ASN A 300 -1.00 -8.87 -8.00
N VAL A 301 0.22 -8.71 -7.50
CA VAL A 301 1.34 -8.11 -8.23
C VAL A 301 2.49 -9.10 -8.27
N SER A 302 2.85 -9.55 -9.47
CA SER A 302 3.96 -10.48 -9.71
C SER A 302 5.06 -9.90 -10.61
N GLY A 303 4.90 -8.67 -11.09
CA GLY A 303 5.82 -7.99 -11.99
C GLY A 303 5.36 -6.57 -12.26
N GLY A 304 5.99 -5.92 -13.23
CA GLY A 304 5.67 -4.55 -13.62
C GLY A 304 6.59 -3.50 -12.98
N THR A 305 6.37 -2.24 -13.39
CA THR A 305 7.09 -1.07 -12.85
C THR A 305 6.08 -0.05 -12.33
N PHE A 306 6.28 0.44 -11.11
CA PHE A 306 5.36 1.34 -10.43
C PHE A 306 6.12 2.54 -9.87
N ALA A 307 5.54 3.75 -10.02
CA ALA A 307 6.17 4.97 -9.49
C ALA A 307 5.83 5.22 -8.02
N TYR A 308 4.62 4.80 -7.58
CA TYR A 308 4.09 5.13 -6.25
C TYR A 308 3.55 3.90 -5.50
N GLY A 309 2.52 4.10 -4.66
CA GLY A 309 2.03 3.10 -3.73
C GLY A 309 1.01 2.10 -4.29
N ILE A 310 0.91 0.97 -3.59
CA ILE A 310 -0.13 -0.04 -3.76
C ILE A 310 -1.07 0.04 -2.57
N TYR A 311 -2.35 0.22 -2.81
CA TYR A 311 -3.40 0.25 -1.80
C TYR A 311 -4.38 -0.89 -2.04
N GLY A 312 -4.57 -1.74 -1.06
CA GLY A 312 -5.53 -2.84 -1.16
C GLY A 312 -6.99 -2.36 -1.21
N GLY A 313 -7.30 -1.27 -0.51
CA GLY A 313 -8.63 -0.67 -0.44
C GLY A 313 -8.92 0.37 -1.54
N CYS A 314 -9.87 1.25 -1.24
CA CYS A 314 -10.32 2.33 -2.11
C CYS A 314 -9.49 3.62 -1.90
N PHE A 315 -9.58 4.55 -2.86
CA PHE A 315 -8.99 5.88 -2.68
C PHE A 315 -9.78 6.68 -1.63
N THR A 316 -11.07 6.96 -1.89
CA THR A 316 -11.97 7.60 -0.92
C THR A 316 -13.20 6.75 -0.59
N GLY A 317 -13.52 5.75 -1.41
CA GLY A 317 -14.59 4.79 -1.18
C GLY A 317 -14.29 3.85 -0.02
N GLN A 318 -15.10 2.81 0.17
CA GLN A 318 -14.98 1.86 1.27
C GLN A 318 -14.87 0.42 0.76
N VAL A 319 -14.19 -0.44 1.53
CA VAL A 319 -14.24 -1.89 1.39
C VAL A 319 -14.94 -2.46 2.62
N THR A 320 -16.12 -3.04 2.45
CA THR A 320 -16.92 -3.53 3.59
C THR A 320 -16.40 -4.83 4.19
N GLY A 321 -15.68 -5.62 3.39
CA GLY A 321 -15.12 -6.91 3.77
C GLY A 321 -13.60 -6.93 3.80
N LEU A 322 -13.02 -7.94 3.16
CA LEU A 322 -11.57 -8.16 3.11
C LEU A 322 -10.91 -7.35 1.99
N SER A 323 -9.84 -6.67 2.34
CA SER A 323 -8.86 -6.14 1.39
C SER A 323 -7.60 -7.01 1.44
N LYS A 324 -7.29 -7.67 0.32
CA LYS A 324 -6.15 -8.58 0.21
C LYS A 324 -5.13 -8.07 -0.79
N VAL A 325 -3.88 -8.01 -0.39
CA VAL A 325 -2.74 -7.61 -1.24
C VAL A 325 -1.70 -8.71 -1.24
N ILE A 326 -1.33 -9.17 -2.42
CA ILE A 326 -0.28 -10.17 -2.65
C ILE A 326 0.74 -9.57 -3.60
N VAL A 327 1.98 -9.38 -3.15
CA VAL A 327 3.08 -8.87 -3.96
C VAL A 327 4.21 -9.89 -3.95
N THR A 328 4.52 -10.44 -5.12
CA THR A 328 5.58 -11.46 -5.29
C THR A 328 6.69 -10.99 -6.23
N GLY A 329 6.63 -9.77 -6.71
CA GLY A 329 7.63 -9.18 -7.60
C GLY A 329 7.21 -7.79 -8.05
N GLY A 330 7.99 -7.23 -8.96
CA GLY A 330 7.81 -5.88 -9.49
C GLY A 330 8.99 -4.97 -9.13
N ASN A 331 9.14 -3.90 -9.90
CA ASN A 331 10.17 -2.90 -9.69
C ASN A 331 9.51 -1.58 -9.25
N PHE A 332 9.61 -1.26 -7.96
CA PHE A 332 9.08 -0.03 -7.38
C PHE A 332 9.78 0.32 -6.07
N SER A 333 9.74 1.59 -5.71
CA SER A 333 10.27 2.12 -4.44
C SER A 333 9.18 2.69 -3.54
N GLY A 334 7.93 2.52 -3.92
CA GLY A 334 6.76 3.02 -3.19
C GLY A 334 6.42 2.19 -1.95
N THR A 335 5.25 2.45 -1.39
CA THR A 335 4.76 1.82 -0.16
C THR A 335 3.57 0.91 -0.45
N ILE A 336 3.47 -0.20 0.27
CA ILE A 336 2.35 -1.12 0.21
C ILE A 336 1.46 -0.89 1.42
N TYR A 337 0.16 -0.66 1.19
CA TYR A 337 -0.88 -0.52 2.20
C TYR A 337 -1.95 -1.60 2.01
N GLY A 338 -2.28 -2.30 3.09
CA GLY A 338 -3.40 -3.25 3.07
C GLY A 338 -4.76 -2.57 2.96
N GLY A 339 -4.89 -1.37 3.53
CA GLY A 339 -6.12 -0.57 3.53
C GLY A 339 -6.20 0.44 2.39
N GLY A 340 -7.10 1.43 2.53
CA GLY A 340 -7.33 2.49 1.56
C GLY A 340 -6.49 3.76 1.82
N PHE A 341 -6.75 4.80 1.00
CA PHE A 341 -6.01 6.07 1.12
C PHE A 341 -6.65 7.04 2.13
N GLY A 342 -7.97 7.16 2.19
CA GLY A 342 -8.71 7.85 3.25
C GLY A 342 -8.64 9.38 3.28
N LYS A 343 -8.12 10.04 2.24
CA LYS A 343 -8.03 11.50 2.18
C LYS A 343 -8.52 12.04 0.83
N LYS A 344 -9.32 13.11 0.84
CA LYS A 344 -9.69 13.86 -0.38
C LYS A 344 -8.61 14.88 -0.73
N CYS A 345 -8.34 15.02 -2.03
CA CYS A 345 -7.49 16.10 -2.51
C CYS A 345 -8.07 17.47 -2.12
N GLY A 346 -7.22 18.37 -1.58
CA GLY A 346 -7.63 19.72 -1.18
C GLY A 346 -8.39 19.82 0.14
N GLN A 347 -8.51 18.75 0.91
CA GLN A 347 -8.98 18.80 2.29
C GLN A 347 -7.90 19.39 3.19
N GLY A 348 -8.29 20.32 4.08
CA GLY A 348 -7.44 20.84 5.13
C GLY A 348 -7.08 19.77 6.17
N ASP A 349 -6.76 20.17 7.38
CA ASP A 349 -6.19 19.32 8.44
C ASP A 349 -7.18 18.32 9.09
N SER A 350 -8.42 18.20 8.60
CA SER A 350 -9.38 17.25 9.12
C SER A 350 -9.47 15.99 8.27
N ARG A 351 -9.28 14.82 8.89
CA ARG A 351 -9.53 13.50 8.32
C ARG A 351 -11.01 13.16 8.44
N ASP A 352 -11.60 12.58 7.39
CA ASP A 352 -12.92 11.94 7.46
C ASP A 352 -12.71 10.43 7.66
N ALA A 353 -13.06 9.92 8.82
CA ALA A 353 -12.91 8.52 9.21
C ALA A 353 -13.69 7.52 8.32
N ASN A 354 -14.63 8.02 7.51
CA ASN A 354 -15.39 7.18 6.58
C ASN A 354 -14.72 7.01 5.22
N LEU A 355 -13.67 7.81 4.91
CA LEU A 355 -12.97 7.71 3.64
C LEU A 355 -11.92 6.60 3.69
N GLY A 356 -11.83 5.83 2.61
CA GLY A 356 -10.87 4.75 2.46
C GLY A 356 -11.04 3.57 3.42
N LYS A 357 -12.10 3.56 4.24
CA LYS A 357 -12.34 2.59 5.31
C LYS A 357 -12.41 1.16 4.79
N VAL A 358 -11.84 0.22 5.56
CA VAL A 358 -11.76 -1.19 5.19
C VAL A 358 -12.27 -2.07 6.33
N GLY A 359 -12.94 -3.18 6.01
CA GLY A 359 -13.41 -4.14 7.00
C GLY A 359 -12.24 -4.85 7.70
N LYS A 360 -11.38 -5.50 6.95
CA LYS A 360 -10.14 -6.15 7.42
C LYS A 360 -9.11 -6.22 6.30
N THR A 361 -7.83 -6.43 6.65
CA THR A 361 -6.73 -6.47 5.66
C THR A 361 -5.87 -7.72 5.80
N GLU A 362 -5.40 -8.24 4.65
CA GLU A 362 -4.35 -9.24 4.54
C GLU A 362 -3.31 -8.78 3.53
N VAL A 363 -2.06 -8.69 3.94
CA VAL A 363 -0.93 -8.28 3.09
C VAL A 363 0.12 -9.38 3.10
N HIS A 364 0.43 -9.93 1.93
CA HIS A 364 1.45 -10.95 1.74
C HIS A 364 2.50 -10.43 0.77
N VAL A 365 3.74 -10.32 1.23
CA VAL A 365 4.83 -9.78 0.39
C VAL A 365 6.01 -10.74 0.38
N SER A 366 6.59 -10.95 -0.81
CA SER A 366 7.78 -11.76 -1.02
C SER A 366 8.60 -11.29 -2.22
N GLY A 367 9.89 -11.64 -2.26
CA GLY A 367 10.74 -11.51 -3.45
C GLY A 367 11.17 -10.09 -3.85
N LEU A 368 10.87 -9.04 -3.08
CA LEU A 368 11.35 -7.69 -3.35
C LEU A 368 12.81 -7.56 -2.90
N THR A 369 13.66 -6.92 -3.72
CA THR A 369 15.12 -6.93 -3.51
C THR A 369 15.76 -5.56 -3.32
N ASN A 370 15.07 -4.47 -3.63
CA ASN A 370 15.65 -3.12 -3.58
C ASN A 370 15.84 -2.56 -2.15
N GLY A 371 15.12 -3.07 -1.16
CA GLY A 371 15.23 -2.63 0.24
C GLY A 371 14.62 -1.26 0.55
N GLU A 372 13.89 -0.66 -0.40
CA GLU A 372 13.29 0.67 -0.24
C GLU A 372 11.81 0.60 0.15
N VAL A 373 11.16 -0.53 -0.10
CA VAL A 373 9.72 -0.71 0.11
C VAL A 373 9.39 -0.83 1.59
N SER A 374 8.45 -0.03 2.04
CA SER A 374 7.80 -0.19 3.35
C SER A 374 6.41 -0.82 3.18
N VAL A 375 5.98 -1.59 4.19
CA VAL A 375 4.71 -2.33 4.17
C VAL A 375 3.88 -1.94 5.38
N PHE A 376 2.61 -1.62 5.15
CA PHE A 376 1.62 -1.31 6.18
C PHE A 376 0.42 -2.26 6.07
N GLY A 377 0.03 -2.86 7.19
CA GLY A 377 -1.16 -3.71 7.25
C GLY A 377 -2.45 -2.90 7.08
N GLY A 378 -2.51 -1.70 7.62
CA GLY A 378 -3.64 -0.78 7.50
C GLY A 378 -3.56 0.15 6.31
N GLY A 379 -4.28 1.27 6.37
CA GLY A 379 -4.36 2.26 5.31
C GLY A 379 -3.47 3.49 5.54
N LEU A 380 -3.45 4.36 4.54
CA LEU A 380 -2.93 5.71 4.65
C LEU A 380 -4.10 6.66 4.95
N TYR A 381 -4.15 7.25 6.13
CA TYR A 381 -5.28 8.05 6.67
C TYR A 381 -6.62 7.30 6.81
N ALA A 382 -6.67 6.00 6.60
CA ALA A 382 -7.90 5.21 6.55
C ALA A 382 -8.01 4.24 7.72
N ASP A 383 -9.23 4.07 8.27
CA ASP A 383 -9.51 3.11 9.33
C ASP A 383 -9.64 1.69 8.78
N VAL A 384 -9.29 0.73 9.63
CA VAL A 384 -9.64 -0.69 9.47
C VAL A 384 -10.54 -1.08 10.64
N THR A 385 -11.75 -1.56 10.36
CA THR A 385 -12.72 -1.87 11.42
C THR A 385 -12.50 -3.19 12.12
N GLY A 386 -11.77 -4.09 11.50
CA GLY A 386 -11.39 -5.41 12.05
C GLY A 386 -9.88 -5.57 12.09
N ASN A 387 -9.43 -6.79 11.84
CA ASN A 387 -8.03 -7.17 11.97
C ASN A 387 -7.17 -6.74 10.78
N THR A 388 -5.88 -6.51 11.05
CA THR A 388 -4.85 -6.39 10.02
C THR A 388 -3.86 -7.54 10.14
N GLN A 389 -3.45 -8.07 9.00
CA GLN A 389 -2.45 -9.13 8.93
C GLN A 389 -1.40 -8.80 7.88
N VAL A 390 -0.12 -8.83 8.26
CA VAL A 390 1.03 -8.67 7.37
C VAL A 390 1.88 -9.92 7.44
N THR A 391 2.16 -10.53 6.30
CA THR A 391 3.05 -11.68 6.18
C THR A 391 4.18 -11.35 5.22
N ILE A 392 5.40 -11.37 5.72
CA ILE A 392 6.61 -11.16 4.94
C ILE A 392 7.35 -12.49 4.80
N ASN A 393 7.63 -12.85 3.57
CA ASN A 393 8.44 -14.02 3.26
C ASN A 393 9.86 -13.60 2.83
N THR A 394 10.31 -14.00 1.65
CA THR A 394 11.65 -13.66 1.14
C THR A 394 11.75 -12.21 0.70
N GLY A 395 12.93 -11.62 0.76
CA GLY A 395 13.22 -10.33 0.16
C GLY A 395 13.92 -9.33 1.07
N LYS A 396 13.95 -8.09 0.63
CA LYS A 396 14.60 -6.98 1.32
C LYS A 396 13.64 -5.78 1.40
N TYR A 397 13.44 -5.28 2.60
CA TYR A 397 12.42 -4.27 2.90
C TYR A 397 12.99 -3.16 3.77
N ASN A 398 12.35 -1.99 3.74
CA ASN A 398 12.69 -0.89 4.63
C ASN A 398 12.03 -1.09 6.01
N HIS A 399 10.77 -0.72 6.16
CA HIS A 399 10.00 -0.85 7.41
C HIS A 399 8.75 -1.70 7.21
N ILE A 400 8.35 -2.41 8.26
CA ILE A 400 7.11 -3.17 8.29
C ILE A 400 6.26 -2.67 9.46
N TYR A 401 5.02 -2.30 9.17
CA TYR A 401 4.03 -1.87 10.16
C TYR A 401 2.80 -2.75 10.08
N GLY A 402 2.36 -3.27 11.20
CA GLY A 402 1.14 -4.08 11.26
C GLY A 402 -0.13 -3.26 11.04
N SER A 403 -0.13 -2.01 11.47
CA SER A 403 -1.24 -1.06 11.29
C SER A 403 -0.99 -0.06 10.15
N GLY A 404 -1.60 1.12 10.19
CA GLY A 404 -1.56 2.09 9.11
C GLY A 404 -0.60 3.26 9.35
N TYR A 405 -0.70 4.27 8.47
CA TYR A 405 0.06 5.51 8.58
C TYR A 405 -0.88 6.72 8.58
N VAL A 406 -0.61 7.68 9.45
CA VAL A 406 -1.28 8.98 9.48
C VAL A 406 -0.25 10.05 9.77
N GLU A 407 -0.18 11.06 8.93
CA GLU A 407 0.70 12.21 9.12
C GLU A 407 0.09 13.21 10.12
N SER A 408 0.88 13.65 11.10
CA SER A 408 0.48 14.77 11.99
C SER A 408 0.27 16.05 11.14
N PRO A 409 -0.76 16.89 11.37
CA PRO A 409 -1.63 16.96 12.54
C PRO A 409 -3.02 16.29 12.40
N TYR A 410 -3.18 15.34 11.50
CA TYR A 410 -4.48 14.70 11.26
C TYR A 410 -4.92 13.81 12.42
N ASN A 411 -6.24 13.65 12.58
CA ASN A 411 -6.81 12.71 13.54
C ASN A 411 -6.28 11.30 13.27
N PRO A 412 -5.99 10.52 14.32
CA PRO A 412 -5.42 9.19 14.18
C PRO A 412 -6.34 8.24 13.42
N ALA A 413 -5.76 7.32 12.66
CA ALA A 413 -6.47 6.18 12.13
C ALA A 413 -6.68 5.12 13.23
N HIS A 414 -7.74 4.32 13.12
CA HIS A 414 -8.07 3.29 14.09
C HIS A 414 -8.04 1.91 13.45
N ILE A 415 -7.55 0.94 14.19
CA ILE A 415 -7.67 -0.49 13.90
C ILE A 415 -8.62 -1.07 14.95
N GLY A 416 -9.78 -1.55 14.51
CA GLY A 416 -10.84 -2.03 15.41
C GLY A 416 -10.65 -3.47 15.91
N GLY A 417 -9.63 -4.19 15.43
CA GLY A 417 -9.33 -5.56 15.81
C GLY A 417 -7.85 -5.79 16.11
N ASP A 418 -7.41 -7.03 15.95
CA ASP A 418 -6.04 -7.44 16.18
C ASP A 418 -5.11 -7.04 15.05
N VAL A 419 -3.86 -6.77 15.38
CA VAL A 419 -2.75 -6.54 14.45
C VAL A 419 -1.79 -7.70 14.53
N THR A 420 -1.49 -8.32 13.39
CA THR A 420 -0.51 -9.41 13.31
C THR A 420 0.52 -9.16 12.23
N VAL A 421 1.79 -9.23 12.57
CA VAL A 421 2.92 -9.20 11.64
C VAL A 421 3.68 -10.51 11.75
N THR A 422 3.78 -11.24 10.66
CA THR A 422 4.52 -12.52 10.60
C THR A 422 5.69 -12.42 9.64
N PHE A 423 6.84 -12.81 10.12
CA PHE A 423 8.10 -12.80 9.41
C PHE A 423 8.60 -14.24 9.27
N ASN A 424 8.42 -14.83 8.08
CA ASN A 424 8.44 -16.28 7.91
C ASN A 424 9.77 -16.91 7.49
N ASP A 425 10.75 -16.12 6.97
CA ASP A 425 11.85 -16.71 6.22
C ASP A 425 13.23 -16.26 6.69
N GLY A 426 14.19 -17.21 6.70
CA GLY A 426 15.59 -16.98 7.06
C GLY A 426 16.38 -16.09 6.11
N GLU A 427 15.95 -15.92 4.86
CA GLU A 427 16.65 -15.10 3.85
C GLU A 427 16.17 -13.65 3.80
N THR A 428 15.09 -13.31 4.50
CA THR A 428 14.54 -11.95 4.50
C THR A 428 15.39 -10.99 5.32
N GLN A 429 15.51 -9.75 4.84
CA GLN A 429 16.21 -8.67 5.51
C GLN A 429 15.29 -7.45 5.67
N ILE A 430 15.10 -6.99 6.90
CA ILE A 430 14.45 -5.72 7.21
C ILE A 430 15.53 -4.71 7.61
N LEU A 431 15.71 -3.68 6.80
CA LEU A 431 16.73 -2.64 7.02
C LEU A 431 16.31 -1.64 8.10
N GLY A 432 15.01 -1.40 8.21
CA GLY A 432 14.39 -0.60 9.25
C GLY A 432 13.88 -1.44 10.42
N ALA A 433 12.77 -1.04 11.01
CA ALA A 433 12.11 -1.71 12.13
C ALA A 433 10.89 -2.50 11.68
N ILE A 434 10.54 -3.54 12.43
CA ILE A 434 9.21 -4.13 12.43
C ILE A 434 8.42 -3.47 13.56
N ASN A 435 7.25 -2.96 13.22
CA ASN A 435 6.44 -2.21 14.15
C ASN A 435 4.95 -2.50 13.89
N ASP A 436 4.18 -2.69 14.93
CA ASP A 436 2.74 -2.91 14.85
C ASP A 436 1.91 -1.64 15.13
N GLN A 437 2.56 -0.56 15.57
CA GLN A 437 1.91 0.72 15.84
C GLN A 437 1.44 1.44 14.57
N ILE A 438 0.55 2.40 14.75
CA ILE A 438 0.16 3.34 13.70
C ILE A 438 1.26 4.39 13.55
N ALA A 439 1.99 4.33 12.44
CA ALA A 439 3.09 5.25 12.17
C ALA A 439 2.57 6.68 11.94
N GLY A 440 3.30 7.66 12.49
CA GLY A 440 3.02 9.09 12.32
C GLY A 440 1.86 9.62 13.17
N ALA A 441 1.07 8.78 13.82
CA ALA A 441 -0.03 9.20 14.68
C ALA A 441 0.40 9.23 16.15
N LEU A 442 0.15 10.34 16.83
CA LEU A 442 0.39 10.46 18.28
C LEU A 442 -0.65 9.69 19.09
N ASP A 443 -1.87 9.54 18.57
CA ASP A 443 -3.05 8.99 19.28
C ASP A 443 -3.75 7.88 18.48
N GLY A 444 -3.01 7.14 17.63
CA GLY A 444 -3.58 6.00 16.90
C GLY A 444 -4.02 4.89 17.86
N VAL A 445 -5.23 4.35 17.64
CA VAL A 445 -5.81 3.31 18.49
C VAL A 445 -5.84 1.98 17.76
N VAL A 446 -5.30 0.95 18.42
CA VAL A 446 -5.56 -0.46 18.09
C VAL A 446 -6.41 -1.03 19.20
N ALA A 447 -7.64 -1.45 18.90
CA ALA A 447 -8.59 -1.90 19.91
C ALA A 447 -8.31 -3.33 20.39
N GLY A 448 -7.67 -4.16 19.57
CA GLY A 448 -7.32 -5.54 19.91
C GLY A 448 -5.87 -5.73 20.31
N SER A 449 -5.41 -6.95 20.22
CA SER A 449 -4.03 -7.37 20.51
C SER A 449 -3.08 -7.05 19.36
N MET A 450 -1.83 -6.78 19.69
CA MET A 450 -0.76 -6.61 18.71
C MET A 450 0.23 -7.77 18.78
N ASN A 451 0.54 -8.40 17.66
CA ASN A 451 1.35 -9.61 17.60
C ASN A 451 2.42 -9.52 16.53
N ILE A 452 3.68 -9.68 16.92
CA ILE A 452 4.80 -9.85 15.98
C ILE A 452 5.33 -11.27 16.13
N VAL A 453 5.42 -12.02 15.03
CA VAL A 453 5.90 -13.39 14.99
C VAL A 453 7.14 -13.48 14.10
N ILE A 454 8.28 -13.86 14.67
CA ILE A 454 9.57 -14.01 13.98
C ILE A 454 9.86 -15.51 13.82
N LYS A 455 9.88 -15.97 12.58
CA LYS A 455 10.23 -17.36 12.21
C LYS A 455 11.55 -17.46 11.43
N GLY A 456 12.24 -16.36 11.23
CA GLY A 456 13.52 -16.31 10.52
C GLY A 456 13.95 -14.91 10.14
N GLY A 457 14.97 -14.82 9.27
CA GLY A 457 15.46 -13.58 8.71
C GLY A 457 16.24 -12.66 9.66
N THR A 458 16.48 -11.44 9.25
CA THR A 458 17.20 -10.44 10.04
C THR A 458 16.45 -9.12 10.09
N VAL A 459 16.42 -8.49 11.25
CA VAL A 459 15.87 -7.14 11.46
C VAL A 459 17.02 -6.26 11.98
N THR A 460 17.22 -5.09 11.37
CA THR A 460 18.38 -4.27 11.67
C THR A 460 18.11 -3.23 12.76
N ALA A 461 16.98 -2.50 12.69
CA ALA A 461 16.77 -1.36 13.57
C ALA A 461 16.01 -1.71 14.86
N GLY A 462 14.88 -2.38 14.82
CA GLY A 462 14.15 -2.70 16.04
C GLY A 462 12.91 -3.57 15.83
N LEU A 463 12.49 -4.20 16.93
CA LEU A 463 11.19 -4.85 17.11
C LEU A 463 10.43 -4.02 18.12
N GLN A 464 9.38 -3.33 17.70
CA GLN A 464 8.68 -2.37 18.52
C GLN A 464 7.19 -2.66 18.51
N SER A 465 6.57 -2.69 19.66
CA SER A 465 5.13 -2.64 19.75
C SER A 465 4.69 -1.19 19.97
N GLY A 466 3.45 -0.95 19.61
CA GLY A 466 2.79 0.34 19.59
C GLY A 466 3.21 1.34 20.66
N ASN A 467 3.00 2.59 20.39
CA ASN A 467 3.56 3.71 21.13
C ASN A 467 3.01 3.81 22.57
N ARG A 468 3.49 2.94 23.46
CA ARG A 468 3.22 3.05 24.90
C ARG A 468 3.85 4.29 25.54
N ALA A 469 4.73 4.99 24.80
CA ALA A 469 5.49 6.10 25.31
C ALA A 469 4.75 7.44 25.29
N SER A 470 3.80 7.60 24.41
CA SER A 470 3.15 8.89 24.16
C SER A 470 1.67 8.92 24.45
N VAL A 471 1.06 7.79 24.79
CA VAL A 471 -0.39 7.71 24.96
C VAL A 471 -0.72 7.37 26.41
N SER A 472 -1.15 8.38 27.16
CA SER A 472 -1.49 8.26 28.55
C SER A 472 -2.70 7.35 28.84
N GLU A 473 -3.43 6.86 27.84
CA GLU A 473 -4.71 6.19 28.04
C GLU A 473 -5.05 5.05 27.06
N ASN A 474 -4.24 4.74 26.06
CA ASN A 474 -4.61 3.68 25.10
C ASN A 474 -4.15 2.31 25.59
N VAL A 475 -5.09 1.59 26.14
CA VAL A 475 -4.95 0.24 26.66
C VAL A 475 -5.06 -0.73 25.49
N TYR A 476 -3.91 -1.21 24.99
CA TYR A 476 -3.90 -2.43 24.19
C TYR A 476 -4.24 -3.63 25.10
N GLU A 477 -5.03 -4.57 24.59
CA GLU A 477 -5.30 -5.78 25.37
C GLU A 477 -4.01 -6.55 25.67
N SER A 478 -3.15 -6.73 24.65
CA SER A 478 -1.80 -7.31 24.80
C SER A 478 -0.90 -6.95 23.62
N CYS A 479 0.41 -6.95 23.86
CA CYS A 479 1.43 -6.82 22.81
C CYS A 479 2.40 -8.00 22.94
N THR A 480 2.36 -8.92 21.99
CA THR A 480 3.14 -10.16 22.04
C THR A 480 4.21 -10.19 20.96
N LEU A 481 5.43 -10.50 21.34
CA LEU A 481 6.52 -10.84 20.44
C LEU A 481 6.83 -12.33 20.56
N THR A 482 6.65 -13.07 19.47
CA THR A 482 6.91 -14.50 19.41
C THR A 482 8.13 -14.77 18.54
N PHE A 483 9.10 -15.46 19.10
CA PHE A 483 10.19 -16.11 18.37
C PHE A 483 9.83 -17.59 18.21
N ASP A 484 9.70 -18.07 16.98
CA ASP A 484 9.19 -19.41 16.69
C ASP A 484 10.16 -20.19 15.81
N GLY A 485 10.93 -21.08 16.42
CA GLY A 485 11.91 -21.93 15.75
C GLY A 485 13.19 -21.24 15.30
N VAL A 486 13.53 -20.08 15.85
CA VAL A 486 14.72 -19.30 15.44
C VAL A 486 15.91 -19.48 16.37
N GLY A 487 17.10 -19.53 15.78
CA GLY A 487 18.37 -19.69 16.49
C GLY A 487 18.53 -21.06 17.16
N ASN A 488 19.72 -21.35 17.60
CA ASN A 488 20.07 -22.53 18.38
C ASN A 488 21.22 -22.18 19.34
N GLU A 489 21.68 -23.12 20.17
CA GLU A 489 22.71 -22.84 21.16
C GLU A 489 24.07 -22.45 20.56
N SER A 490 24.40 -22.95 19.37
CA SER A 490 25.64 -22.60 18.68
C SER A 490 25.53 -21.28 17.91
N THR A 491 24.36 -20.97 17.39
CA THR A 491 24.06 -19.77 16.60
C THR A 491 22.74 -19.17 17.07
N PRO A 492 22.71 -18.47 18.20
CA PRO A 492 21.50 -17.81 18.68
C PRO A 492 21.00 -16.77 17.69
N TYR A 493 19.68 -16.61 17.59
CA TYR A 493 19.08 -15.52 16.83
C TYR A 493 19.39 -14.18 17.50
N VAL A 494 20.08 -13.31 16.79
CA VAL A 494 20.49 -12.01 17.31
C VAL A 494 19.42 -10.97 16.99
N THR A 495 18.81 -10.42 18.04
CA THR A 495 17.78 -9.39 17.89
C THR A 495 18.37 -7.99 17.82
N PRO A 496 17.71 -7.06 17.12
CA PRO A 496 17.89 -5.63 17.32
C PRO A 496 17.28 -5.19 18.67
N MET A 497 17.05 -3.89 18.84
CA MET A 497 16.31 -3.37 19.98
C MET A 497 14.89 -3.96 20.04
N ILE A 498 14.45 -4.33 21.26
CA ILE A 498 13.08 -4.77 21.54
C ILE A 498 12.45 -3.79 22.52
N GLU A 499 11.28 -3.28 22.21
CA GLU A 499 10.60 -2.28 23.03
C GLU A 499 9.06 -2.43 22.99
N GLY A 500 8.41 -2.23 24.11
CA GLY A 500 6.97 -2.00 24.21
C GLY A 500 6.08 -3.23 24.34
N PHE A 501 6.63 -4.46 24.38
CA PHE A 501 5.83 -5.69 24.50
C PHE A 501 5.39 -5.98 25.92
N THR A 502 4.19 -6.58 26.08
CA THR A 502 3.70 -7.16 27.34
C THR A 502 4.23 -8.59 27.51
N ASP A 503 4.35 -9.31 26.42
CA ASP A 503 4.70 -10.72 26.41
C ASP A 503 5.77 -11.01 25.37
N ILE A 504 6.74 -11.84 25.74
CA ILE A 504 7.72 -12.44 24.82
C ILE A 504 7.61 -13.95 24.93
N VAL A 505 7.34 -14.58 23.79
CA VAL A 505 7.18 -16.03 23.71
C VAL A 505 8.36 -16.62 22.93
N LEU A 506 9.09 -17.55 23.55
CA LEU A 506 10.23 -18.23 22.96
C LEU A 506 9.85 -19.68 22.65
N ASN A 507 9.32 -19.94 21.44
CA ASN A 507 8.95 -21.28 21.02
C ASN A 507 10.11 -21.95 20.28
N ASN A 508 10.72 -23.00 20.86
CA ASN A 508 11.84 -23.73 20.27
C ASN A 508 12.95 -22.80 19.71
N SER A 509 13.19 -21.70 20.39
CA SER A 509 14.06 -20.62 19.92
C SER A 509 15.18 -20.35 20.91
N VAL A 510 16.36 -20.00 20.41
CA VAL A 510 17.46 -19.46 21.22
C VAL A 510 17.75 -18.04 20.75
N VAL A 511 17.47 -17.06 21.59
CA VAL A 511 17.50 -15.65 21.24
C VAL A 511 18.57 -14.92 22.05
N ASN A 512 19.38 -14.11 21.37
CA ASN A 512 20.41 -13.26 21.97
C ASN A 512 20.02 -11.79 21.83
N PHE A 513 19.78 -11.11 22.92
CA PHE A 513 19.63 -9.67 22.97
C PHE A 513 21.02 -9.03 22.96
N LYS A 514 21.34 -8.31 21.88
CA LYS A 514 22.59 -7.53 21.82
C LYS A 514 22.68 -6.52 22.95
N GLU A 515 23.90 -6.30 23.44
CA GLU A 515 24.15 -5.17 24.35
C GLU A 515 23.70 -3.85 23.71
N PRO A 516 23.04 -2.97 24.47
CA PRO A 516 22.78 -1.60 24.04
C PRO A 516 24.11 -0.92 23.70
N GLN A 517 24.19 -0.27 22.55
CA GLN A 517 25.36 0.53 22.20
C GLN A 517 25.07 2.01 22.48
N ALA A 518 25.89 2.63 23.32
CA ALA A 518 25.86 4.07 23.51
C ALA A 518 26.41 4.79 22.27
N ILE A 519 25.69 5.81 21.79
CA ILE A 519 26.21 6.75 20.81
C ILE A 519 26.81 7.95 21.55
N GLU A 520 27.90 8.51 20.98
CA GLU A 520 28.48 9.78 21.44
C GLU A 520 27.36 10.84 21.51
N ASN A 521 27.23 11.53 22.65
CA ASN A 521 26.24 12.54 23.04
C ASN A 521 24.99 12.04 23.80
N GLY A 522 25.05 10.92 24.47
CA GLY A 522 23.97 10.49 25.39
C GLY A 522 22.71 9.98 24.72
N MET A 523 22.67 9.84 23.39
CA MET A 523 21.61 9.14 22.71
C MET A 523 21.92 7.65 22.59
N PHE A 524 20.97 6.81 22.99
CA PHE A 524 21.07 5.36 22.78
C PHE A 524 20.44 5.00 21.47
N LEU A 525 21.17 4.21 20.74
CA LEU A 525 20.64 3.56 19.57
C LEU A 525 20.86 2.05 19.64
N LEU A 526 19.79 1.40 19.38
CA LEU A 526 19.71 0.31 18.45
C LEU A 526 19.96 -1.10 18.93
N HIS A 527 20.29 -1.35 20.17
CA HIS A 527 20.42 -2.74 20.62
C HIS A 527 20.02 -2.85 22.09
N GLY A 528 19.34 -3.91 22.44
CA GLY A 528 18.95 -4.22 23.79
C GLY A 528 17.45 -4.43 23.97
N PHE A 529 17.11 -5.05 25.06
CA PHE A 529 15.72 -5.24 25.47
C PHE A 529 15.32 -4.09 26.38
N SER A 530 14.49 -3.19 25.88
CA SER A 530 14.01 -2.04 26.64
C SER A 530 12.84 -2.44 27.52
N LEU A 531 13.01 -2.36 28.82
CA LEU A 531 11.99 -2.62 29.83
C LEU A 531 11.46 -1.32 30.42
N ASP A 532 10.16 -1.18 30.39
CA ASP A 532 9.42 -0.09 31.05
C ASP A 532 8.89 -0.62 32.42
N PRO A 533 9.33 -0.09 33.55
CA PRO A 533 8.87 -0.55 34.86
C PRO A 533 7.37 -0.36 35.10
N ALA A 534 6.73 0.57 34.39
CA ALA A 534 5.27 0.73 34.45
C ALA A 534 4.52 -0.40 33.71
N HIS A 535 5.20 -1.10 32.80
CA HIS A 535 4.63 -2.14 31.98
C HIS A 535 5.55 -3.38 31.98
N PRO A 536 5.45 -4.22 32.99
CA PRO A 536 6.30 -5.41 33.14
C PRO A 536 6.06 -6.40 31.99
N VAL A 537 7.13 -7.06 31.56
CA VAL A 537 7.10 -8.03 30.46
C VAL A 537 7.06 -9.45 31.02
N ASN A 538 6.17 -10.27 30.48
CA ASN A 538 6.12 -11.70 30.77
C ASN A 538 6.89 -12.47 29.68
N ILE A 539 7.83 -13.32 30.09
CA ILE A 539 8.59 -14.19 29.19
C ILE A 539 8.11 -15.62 29.37
N SER A 540 7.76 -16.29 28.27
CA SER A 540 7.20 -17.63 28.30
C SER A 540 7.74 -18.49 27.16
N GLY A 541 7.28 -19.76 27.10
CA GLY A 541 7.70 -20.73 26.09
C GLY A 541 8.82 -21.65 26.59
N ASN A 542 9.30 -22.53 25.69
CA ASN A 542 10.31 -23.54 25.97
C ASN A 542 11.71 -23.17 25.46
N GLY A 543 11.86 -21.98 24.89
CA GLY A 543 13.12 -21.49 24.33
C GLY A 543 14.09 -20.96 25.39
N LYS A 544 15.20 -20.43 24.92
CA LYS A 544 16.25 -19.87 25.76
C LYS A 544 16.56 -18.42 25.37
N LEU A 545 16.72 -17.59 26.38
CA LEU A 545 17.28 -16.25 26.24
C LEU A 545 18.75 -16.30 26.64
N VAL A 546 19.64 -15.89 25.73
CA VAL A 546 21.08 -15.81 25.97
C VAL A 546 21.55 -14.40 25.67
N GLY A 547 22.61 -13.91 26.35
CA GLY A 547 23.19 -12.58 26.14
C GLY A 547 22.70 -11.53 27.14
N THR A 548 23.06 -10.26 26.91
CA THR A 548 23.35 -9.33 28.01
C THR A 548 22.65 -7.98 27.91
N GLY A 549 21.61 -7.85 27.13
CA GLY A 549 21.17 -6.56 26.69
C GLY A 549 19.86 -6.03 27.26
N ILE A 550 19.64 -5.96 28.60
CA ILE A 550 18.44 -5.32 29.18
C ILE A 550 18.73 -3.85 29.47
N LEU A 551 17.94 -2.96 28.88
CA LEU A 551 17.90 -1.54 29.15
C LEU A 551 16.65 -1.20 29.97
N LEU A 552 16.80 -0.60 31.15
CA LEU A 552 15.68 0.00 31.87
C LEU A 552 15.36 1.35 31.26
N HIS A 553 14.13 1.50 30.80
CA HIS A 553 13.65 2.68 30.07
C HIS A 553 12.48 3.34 30.82
N LYS A 554 12.34 4.66 30.72
CA LYS A 554 11.22 5.45 31.26
C LYS A 554 11.01 5.29 32.77
N ILE A 555 12.06 5.47 33.52
CA ILE A 555 11.97 5.56 34.95
C ILE A 555 11.27 6.89 35.32
N ARG A 556 10.13 6.81 35.97
CA ARG A 556 9.28 7.96 36.32
C ARG A 556 9.49 8.39 37.76
N GLU A 557 9.35 9.71 38.00
CA GLU A 557 9.49 10.30 39.35
C GLU A 557 8.33 9.94 40.30
N ASP A 558 7.19 9.51 39.77
CA ASP A 558 5.98 9.17 40.51
C ASP A 558 5.91 7.71 40.98
N PHE A 559 6.94 6.89 40.71
CA PHE A 559 6.99 5.53 41.21
C PHE A 559 7.03 5.51 42.75
N SER A 560 6.18 4.66 43.33
CA SER A 560 6.10 4.52 44.79
C SER A 560 7.42 4.11 45.40
N VAL A 561 7.87 4.87 46.38
CA VAL A 561 9.09 4.60 47.15
C VAL A 561 8.95 3.28 47.91
N ASN A 562 10.01 2.46 47.86
CA ASN A 562 10.11 1.18 48.58
C ASN A 562 9.11 0.08 48.14
N THR A 563 8.44 0.22 47.02
CA THR A 563 7.63 -0.85 46.45
C THR A 563 8.39 -1.57 45.38
N PRO A 564 8.57 -2.91 45.45
CA PRO A 564 9.19 -3.66 44.37
C PRO A 564 8.36 -3.54 43.09
N LEU A 565 8.98 -3.09 42.02
CA LEU A 565 8.39 -3.10 40.69
C LEU A 565 8.89 -4.34 39.94
N VAL A 566 7.96 -5.20 39.58
CA VAL A 566 8.29 -6.33 38.71
C VAL A 566 8.42 -5.78 37.29
N ILE A 567 9.62 -5.81 36.72
CA ILE A 567 9.89 -5.33 35.37
C ILE A 567 9.84 -6.43 34.33
N ALA A 568 10.09 -7.67 34.75
CA ALA A 568 9.91 -8.85 33.92
C ALA A 568 9.62 -10.07 34.79
N SER A 569 8.79 -10.99 34.32
CA SER A 569 8.53 -12.28 34.95
C SER A 569 9.10 -13.43 34.11
N ASN A 570 9.37 -14.55 34.75
CA ASN A 570 9.85 -15.78 34.10
C ASN A 570 11.17 -15.63 33.32
N LEU A 571 12.05 -14.72 33.73
CA LEU A 571 13.35 -14.56 33.12
C LEU A 571 14.18 -15.86 33.23
N PRO A 572 14.80 -16.33 32.15
CA PRO A 572 15.71 -17.46 32.21
C PRO A 572 16.87 -17.20 33.18
N LYS A 573 17.27 -18.22 33.94
CA LYS A 573 18.37 -18.15 34.94
C LYS A 573 19.70 -17.66 34.39
N THR A 574 19.89 -17.75 33.07
CA THR A 574 21.10 -17.32 32.37
C THR A 574 21.07 -15.86 31.91
N THR A 575 19.96 -15.14 32.18
CA THR A 575 19.82 -13.74 31.76
C THR A 575 20.83 -12.87 32.52
N THR A 576 21.63 -12.14 31.77
CA THR A 576 22.52 -11.11 32.30
C THR A 576 22.01 -9.73 31.93
N PHE A 577 22.21 -8.73 32.79
CA PHE A 577 21.64 -7.40 32.67
C PHE A 577 22.60 -6.43 31.99
N ALA A 578 22.01 -5.49 31.24
CA ALA A 578 22.73 -4.45 30.56
C ALA A 578 23.30 -3.40 31.50
N LYS A 579 24.32 -2.71 31.02
CA LYS A 579 25.02 -1.62 31.69
C LYS A 579 24.28 -0.29 31.75
N TYR A 580 23.04 -0.18 31.30
CA TYR A 580 22.44 1.13 31.04
C TYR A 580 21.02 1.25 31.56
N VAL A 581 20.72 2.44 32.09
CA VAL A 581 19.37 2.84 32.51
C VAL A 581 19.05 4.18 31.83
N LYS A 582 17.93 4.26 31.14
CA LYS A 582 17.44 5.48 30.50
C LYS A 582 16.28 6.07 31.32
N MET A 583 16.43 7.32 31.72
CA MET A 583 15.37 8.06 32.40
C MET A 583 14.38 8.66 31.38
N GLU A 584 13.14 8.89 31.82
CA GLU A 584 12.07 9.48 30.98
C GLU A 584 12.46 10.86 30.39
N ALA A 585 13.25 11.65 31.15
CA ALA A 585 13.75 12.95 30.71
C ALA A 585 14.89 12.91 29.68
N GLY A 586 15.18 11.75 29.10
CA GLY A 586 16.24 11.62 28.07
C GLY A 586 17.64 11.43 28.60
N SER A 587 17.84 11.49 29.91
CA SER A 587 19.13 11.24 30.55
C SER A 587 19.46 9.74 30.57
N VAL A 588 20.71 9.43 30.31
CA VAL A 588 21.18 8.05 30.30
C VAL A 588 22.25 7.87 31.36
N ILE A 589 22.13 6.82 32.14
CA ILE A 589 23.08 6.47 33.17
C ILE A 589 23.77 5.16 32.78
N THR A 590 25.10 5.24 32.63
CA THR A 590 25.94 4.06 32.51
C THR A 590 26.22 3.50 33.88
N ALA A 591 25.88 2.24 34.12
CA ALA A 591 26.30 1.53 35.32
C ALA A 591 27.19 0.33 34.94
N PRO A 592 28.22 0.01 35.73
CA PRO A 592 28.93 -1.23 35.53
C PRO A 592 27.96 -2.40 35.78
N VAL A 593 28.17 -3.50 35.12
CA VAL A 593 27.35 -4.71 35.12
C VAL A 593 26.45 -4.83 36.34
N TYR A 594 25.11 -4.77 36.16
CA TYR A 594 24.17 -4.95 37.27
C TYR A 594 24.33 -6.34 37.88
N LYS A 595 24.63 -6.38 39.17
CA LYS A 595 24.63 -7.61 39.95
C LYS A 595 23.42 -7.59 40.86
N ALA A 596 22.70 -8.70 40.93
CA ALA A 596 21.67 -8.90 41.93
C ALA A 596 22.19 -8.63 43.34
N GLY A 597 21.37 -8.01 44.19
CA GLY A 597 21.72 -7.62 45.55
C GLY A 597 22.56 -6.36 45.67
N LYS A 598 22.82 -5.64 44.58
CA LYS A 598 23.58 -4.38 44.61
C LYS A 598 22.62 -3.17 44.46
N THR A 599 23.01 -2.06 45.09
CA THR A 599 22.31 -0.77 45.02
C THR A 599 23.06 0.18 44.09
N TYR A 600 22.33 0.81 43.18
CA TYR A 600 22.87 1.76 42.22
C TYR A 600 22.25 3.16 42.44
N ARG A 601 23.06 4.20 42.34
CA ARG A 601 22.61 5.59 42.45
C ARG A 601 22.39 6.17 41.07
N LEU A 602 21.22 6.76 40.88
CA LEU A 602 20.87 7.51 39.67
C LEU A 602 21.01 9.01 39.95
N LYS A 603 21.83 9.69 39.15
CA LYS A 603 22.09 11.13 39.32
C LYS A 603 21.52 11.93 38.14
N LYS A 604 21.01 13.11 38.42
CA LYS A 604 20.67 14.12 37.41
C LYS A 604 21.29 15.44 37.84
N ASP A 605 21.98 16.11 36.92
CA ASP A 605 22.65 17.41 37.16
C ASP A 605 23.61 17.38 38.38
N GLY A 606 24.25 16.24 38.61
CA GLY A 606 25.16 16.03 39.74
C GLY A 606 24.49 15.65 41.04
N GLU A 607 23.16 15.76 41.16
CA GLU A 607 22.39 15.36 42.34
C GLU A 607 21.88 13.91 42.18
N THR A 608 21.91 13.15 43.29
CA THR A 608 21.36 11.80 43.32
C THR A 608 19.85 11.90 43.50
N LEU A 609 19.08 11.46 42.49
CA LEU A 609 17.61 11.48 42.54
C LEU A 609 17.03 10.17 43.06
N TYR A 610 17.61 9.04 42.69
CA TYR A 610 17.04 7.73 42.99
C TYR A 610 18.15 6.72 43.32
N THR A 611 17.77 5.76 44.12
CA THR A 611 18.56 4.56 44.37
C THR A 611 17.81 3.35 43.80
N VAL A 612 18.46 2.55 43.01
CA VAL A 612 17.91 1.33 42.42
C VAL A 612 18.53 0.14 43.08
N ASN A 613 17.73 -0.67 43.75
CA ASN A 613 18.13 -1.98 44.26
C ASN A 613 17.64 -3.05 43.29
N ILE A 614 18.55 -3.84 42.75
CA ILE A 614 18.22 -5.00 41.95
C ILE A 614 18.22 -6.22 42.86
N THR A 615 17.00 -6.72 43.16
CA THR A 615 16.89 -7.96 43.94
C THR A 615 17.21 -9.16 43.06
N GLU A 616 17.79 -10.20 43.66
CA GLU A 616 17.96 -11.45 42.92
C GLU A 616 16.62 -11.93 42.36
N PRO A 617 16.59 -12.44 41.12
CA PRO A 617 15.40 -13.09 40.59
C PRO A 617 14.94 -14.15 41.60
N ASP A 618 13.67 -14.18 41.91
CA ASP A 618 13.12 -15.29 42.70
C ASP A 618 13.43 -16.58 41.93
N ARG A 619 14.32 -17.39 42.47
CA ARG A 619 14.80 -18.60 41.80
C ARG A 619 13.69 -19.60 41.49
N LYS A 620 12.50 -19.46 42.10
CA LYS A 620 11.34 -20.28 41.82
C LYS A 620 10.49 -19.73 40.68
N LEU A 621 10.41 -18.42 40.51
CA LEU A 621 9.51 -17.77 39.55
C LEU A 621 10.23 -17.04 38.42
N GLY A 622 11.58 -16.88 38.48
CA GLY A 622 12.34 -16.15 37.46
C GLY A 622 11.96 -14.68 37.36
N THR A 623 11.44 -14.09 38.43
CA THR A 623 11.06 -12.68 38.46
C THR A 623 12.24 -11.80 38.78
N LEU A 624 12.31 -10.66 38.10
CA LEU A 624 13.22 -9.57 38.43
C LEU A 624 12.41 -8.41 38.99
N SER A 625 12.80 -7.91 40.15
CA SER A 625 12.19 -6.74 40.76
C SER A 625 13.20 -5.62 40.87
N VAL A 626 12.76 -4.39 40.65
CA VAL A 626 13.51 -3.18 40.94
C VAL A 626 12.82 -2.49 42.11
N ILE A 627 13.57 -2.21 43.17
CA ILE A 627 13.09 -1.46 44.31
C ILE A 627 13.58 -0.03 44.14
N TRP A 628 12.64 0.92 44.10
CA TRP A 628 12.93 2.34 44.06
C TRP A 628 12.90 2.89 45.48
N ASP A 629 13.92 3.63 45.87
CA ASP A 629 13.94 4.44 47.08
C ASP A 629 14.28 5.88 46.68
N LYS A 630 13.46 6.84 47.09
CA LYS A 630 13.75 8.26 46.95
C LYS A 630 14.90 8.55 47.91
N PHE A 631 16.02 9.01 47.44
CA PHE A 631 17.24 9.14 48.18
C PHE A 631 17.04 9.94 49.49
N LYS A 632 17.34 9.35 50.61
CA LYS A 632 17.65 10.01 51.86
C LYS A 632 19.18 10.01 52.03
N GLU A 633 19.76 11.17 52.26
CA GLU A 633 21.16 11.49 52.24
C GLU A 633 22.05 10.71 53.25
N GLN A 634 21.60 9.60 53.81
CA GLN A 634 22.31 8.83 54.82
C GLN A 634 22.64 7.42 54.34
N ASP A 635 23.94 7.19 54.24
CA ASP A 635 24.64 5.91 54.35
C ASP A 635 24.48 4.85 53.23
N VAL A 636 24.94 5.16 52.04
CA VAL A 636 25.33 4.09 51.14
C VAL A 636 26.87 4.12 51.00
N LYS A 637 27.57 3.28 51.75
CA LYS A 637 28.95 2.96 51.48
C LYS A 637 29.02 2.10 50.23
N LEU A 638 29.74 2.56 49.19
CA LEU A 638 30.21 1.69 48.14
C LEU A 638 31.20 0.72 48.78
N GLU A 639 31.00 -0.58 48.63
CA GLU A 639 31.98 -1.54 49.08
C GLU A 639 33.26 -1.42 48.21
N ASP A 640 34.42 -1.54 48.84
CA ASP A 640 35.75 -1.47 48.22
C ASP A 640 35.83 -2.45 47.04
N GLY A 641 35.96 -1.94 45.81
CA GLY A 641 36.00 -2.71 44.58
C GLY A 641 35.00 -2.31 43.50
N ASP A 642 33.97 -1.55 43.86
CA ASP A 642 33.03 -0.97 42.89
C ASP A 642 33.49 0.46 42.54
N GLN A 643 34.48 0.58 41.64
CA GLN A 643 34.82 1.91 41.10
C GLN A 643 33.63 2.44 40.35
N ALA A 644 33.09 3.56 40.84
CA ALA A 644 32.21 4.39 40.01
C ALA A 644 32.98 4.78 38.74
N PRO A 645 32.40 4.61 37.55
CA PRO A 645 33.06 5.09 36.34
C PRO A 645 33.37 6.57 36.47
N GLU A 646 34.55 6.99 36.10
CA GLU A 646 35.07 8.36 36.27
C GLU A 646 34.30 9.45 35.51
N ASN A 647 33.23 9.16 34.88
CA ASN A 647 32.38 10.14 34.19
C ASN A 647 30.90 9.69 34.16
N THR A 648 30.28 9.58 35.30
CA THR A 648 28.81 9.45 35.36
C THR A 648 28.21 10.85 35.49
N GLN A 649 28.28 11.64 34.42
CA GLN A 649 27.42 12.79 34.25
C GLN A 649 26.14 12.35 33.55
N VAL A 650 25.04 12.73 34.12
CA VAL A 650 23.66 12.53 33.66
C VAL A 650 23.33 13.48 32.53
#